data_fa6b0b9e4ae62f7a6df47ac27324eeb6
#
_entry.id   fa6b0b9e4ae62f7a6df47ac27324eeb6
#
_cell.length_a   1.000
_cell.length_b   1.000
_cell.length_c   1.000
_cell.angle_alpha   90.00
_cell.angle_beta   90.00
_cell.angle_gamma   90.00
#
_symmetry.space_group_name_H-M   'P 1'
#
loop_
_entity.id
_entity.type
_entity.pdbx_description
1 polymer ?
#
loop_
_entity_poly.entity_id
_entity_poly.type
_entity_poly.pdbx_seq_one_letter_code
_entity_poly.pdbx_strand_id
1 'polypeptide(L)'
;MANKINNSRPKAKAHTTKPTNVTGRLLCMLLVFVILLSYVGLYRVFAIKADGKDYEKSAIYNQVNRIQDKIVSPNRGDIVDRNGEPLAVGETVFNIILDVRLMVEQKQDKQEETINNINKIVGIPVETIRSYVALDANKKPAKDTHYFILAKKVPISVGRKINDLNCNWLYAEQDTKRSYPHGTLAAQVIGFTRGEASWGIESVYNDDMTGIPGRTFRTYERNGSIVTQRENPVKGNKLVTTLDANIQQFAEDVCKTAYDAYDPEYTDSIVMNPKTGEIYAMAQYPSFDLNDPMKLTDLGKTNISSTWDKMTDKQKNDLANKAWKNFAITDTFEPGSIYKPIVVAMALEEGVIKSTDSFYCGGVKKIADYEIHCHNRNGHGTLSLTGVLAQSCNIGMMEIITKLGAEKYLQYQHDFGFGEKTGIDLPNEASASNLLYSLSNLHSAEMATSSFGQGFNCTPIQAITAFSSIINGGKLMRPYVVSQVVDNDGNIVKENSPQVVRSVVSKETSDFVRTAMEDVFTEGTGKKAAIQGYAFGGKTGTAQQGDRSKQKYTLSFIAYHSIEDPNIICLTLIHKPANYSDVGGAATPVPMMKTLLEKIINYEAIPPDNDGKFGIAKVDTAQNYTVKDYTKSNLKSTIETLIDEGIDFEVIGSGDTIAKQSPAGGTQLKAKPSKLLLSLSNSGKTTLVPVPDVTGLSASDAKRMLESSGFKCSVADDSNSNSDEKETYAIETTTHDPLEDVETTTEEKSDTDTSKSDKTKTTTSTGNQVYVQMPSANVKVESGTTVRVRIK
;
A
#
# COMPACT_ATOMS: atom_id res chain seq x y z
N MET A 1 70.58 104.94 2.30
CA MET A 1 71.65 105.40 1.44
C MET A 1 71.35 105.10 0.04
N ALA A 2 70.87 106.22 -0.68
CA ALA A 2 71.60 106.86 -1.78
C ALA A 2 71.97 105.90 -2.86
N ASN A 3 71.80 106.21 -4.11
CA ASN A 3 71.55 107.38 -4.94
C ASN A 3 71.03 107.05 -6.31
N LYS A 4 70.12 107.76 -6.84
CA LYS A 4 69.96 108.41 -8.13
C LYS A 4 71.09 108.24 -9.14
N ILE A 5 70.75 108.03 -10.39
CA ILE A 5 71.02 108.96 -11.51
C ILE A 5 70.05 108.69 -12.63
N ASN A 6 69.49 109.74 -13.16
CA ASN A 6 68.73 110.05 -14.35
C ASN A 6 69.58 109.93 -15.61
N ASN A 7 69.01 109.54 -16.76
CA ASN A 7 69.15 110.31 -17.97
C ASN A 7 68.19 109.90 -19.10
N SER A 8 67.74 110.87 -19.80
CA SER A 8 66.70 111.14 -20.75
C SER A 8 66.94 110.78 -22.18
N ARG A 9 65.88 110.36 -22.85
CA ARG A 9 65.41 110.63 -24.27
C ARG A 9 66.06 109.93 -25.47
N PRO A 10 65.36 109.77 -26.65
CA PRO A 10 64.04 110.24 -27.09
C PRO A 10 63.14 109.21 -27.77
N LYS A 11 61.92 109.59 -28.00
CA LYS A 11 60.82 108.98 -28.64
C LYS A 11 61.06 108.50 -30.11
N ALA A 12 60.67 107.34 -30.45
CA ALA A 12 60.28 106.91 -31.78
C ALA A 12 58.85 106.41 -31.83
N LYS A 13 58.00 107.01 -32.67
CA LYS A 13 56.67 106.59 -32.98
C LYS A 13 56.65 105.20 -33.61
N ALA A 14 56.11 104.19 -32.92
CA ALA A 14 55.77 102.85 -33.53
C ALA A 14 54.31 102.77 -33.84
N HIS A 15 53.92 102.56 -35.04
CA HIS A 15 52.56 102.18 -35.47
C HIS A 15 52.10 100.94 -34.73
N THR A 16 51.06 101.12 -33.99
CA THR A 16 50.33 99.96 -33.37
C THR A 16 49.35 99.40 -34.44
N THR A 17 49.71 98.34 -35.04
CA THR A 17 48.75 97.42 -35.67
C THR A 17 48.15 96.61 -34.54
N LYS A 18 46.85 96.73 -34.32
CA LYS A 18 46.06 95.84 -33.43
C LYS A 18 46.25 94.44 -33.92
N PRO A 19 46.71 93.43 -33.08
CA PRO A 19 46.71 92.10 -33.49
C PRO A 19 45.22 91.62 -33.58
N THR A 20 44.83 91.13 -34.73
CA THR A 20 43.57 90.60 -34.95
C THR A 20 43.48 89.32 -34.08
N ASN A 21 42.57 89.40 -33.08
CA ASN A 21 42.35 88.34 -32.01
C ASN A 21 41.81 87.02 -32.58
N VAL A 22 42.32 86.53 -33.75
CA VAL A 22 41.92 85.26 -34.38
C VAL A 22 42.34 84.06 -33.55
N THR A 23 43.57 84.09 -32.97
CA THR A 23 44.06 83.05 -32.08
C THR A 23 43.30 82.99 -30.74
N GLY A 24 42.98 84.18 -30.16
CA GLY A 24 42.13 84.18 -28.98
C GLY A 24 40.72 83.73 -29.18
N ARG A 25 40.15 84.08 -30.37
CA ARG A 25 38.81 83.55 -30.76
C ARG A 25 38.81 82.04 -31.02
N LEU A 26 39.89 81.48 -31.67
CA LEU A 26 40.07 80.06 -31.85
C LEU A 26 40.23 79.33 -30.52
N LEU A 27 41.01 79.90 -29.58
CA LEU A 27 41.19 79.30 -28.26
C LEU A 27 39.87 79.30 -27.44
N CYS A 28 39.13 80.44 -27.54
CA CYS A 28 37.78 80.44 -26.92
C CYS A 28 36.82 79.47 -27.58
N MET A 29 36.81 79.31 -28.90
CA MET A 29 35.96 78.26 -29.56
C MET A 29 36.39 76.87 -29.18
N LEU A 30 37.68 76.58 -29.08
CA LEU A 30 38.19 75.29 -28.63
C LEU A 30 37.81 74.99 -27.16
N LEU A 31 37.90 76.04 -26.31
CA LEU A 31 37.49 75.89 -24.90
C LEU A 31 35.98 75.67 -24.75
N VAL A 32 35.17 76.39 -25.54
CA VAL A 32 33.69 76.16 -25.59
C VAL A 32 33.39 74.79 -26.15
N PHE A 33 34.12 74.30 -27.17
CA PHE A 33 33.96 72.94 -27.71
C PHE A 33 34.35 71.87 -26.69
N VAL A 34 35.44 72.06 -25.93
CA VAL A 34 35.86 71.14 -24.85
C VAL A 34 34.84 71.15 -23.72
N ILE A 35 34.30 72.28 -23.38
CA ILE A 35 33.22 72.38 -22.35
C ILE A 35 31.96 71.73 -22.85
N LEU A 36 31.56 71.90 -24.10
CA LEU A 36 30.40 71.21 -24.69
C LEU A 36 30.60 69.71 -24.75
N LEU A 37 31.78 69.23 -25.17
CA LEU A 37 32.11 67.80 -25.12
C LEU A 37 32.08 67.23 -23.70
N SER A 38 32.64 68.00 -22.72
CA SER A 38 32.60 67.61 -21.33
C SER A 38 31.18 67.61 -20.77
N TYR A 39 30.33 68.53 -21.19
CA TYR A 39 28.92 68.58 -20.79
C TYR A 39 28.12 67.42 -21.42
N VAL A 40 28.37 67.11 -22.71
CA VAL A 40 27.79 65.96 -23.39
C VAL A 40 28.29 64.65 -22.76
N GLY A 41 29.56 64.60 -22.40
CA GLY A 41 30.16 63.45 -21.70
C GLY A 41 29.51 63.24 -20.28
N LEU A 42 29.41 64.36 -19.50
CA LEU A 42 28.78 64.35 -18.19
C LEU A 42 27.27 64.02 -18.30
N TYR A 43 26.58 64.59 -19.30
CA TYR A 43 25.16 64.25 -19.55
C TYR A 43 25.00 62.80 -19.91
N ARG A 44 25.87 62.26 -20.77
CA ARG A 44 25.91 60.79 -21.08
C ARG A 44 26.19 59.93 -19.83
N VAL A 45 27.13 60.32 -19.00
CA VAL A 45 27.42 59.65 -17.71
C VAL A 45 26.26 59.77 -16.74
N PHE A 46 25.58 60.94 -16.65
CA PHE A 46 24.39 61.12 -15.84
C PHE A 46 23.20 60.31 -16.39
N ALA A 47 22.97 60.32 -17.70
CA ALA A 47 21.93 59.52 -18.34
C ALA A 47 22.20 58.02 -18.13
N ILE A 48 23.43 57.57 -18.32
CA ILE A 48 23.84 56.17 -18.03
C ILE A 48 23.67 55.85 -16.55
N LYS A 49 23.92 56.79 -15.61
CA LYS A 49 23.69 56.59 -14.18
C LYS A 49 22.23 56.61 -13.79
N ALA A 50 21.40 57.42 -14.44
CA ALA A 50 19.94 57.41 -14.27
C ALA A 50 19.29 56.13 -14.83
N ASP A 51 19.68 55.71 -16.02
CA ASP A 51 19.29 54.44 -16.64
C ASP A 51 19.98 53.22 -15.97
N GLY A 52 21.14 53.43 -15.33
CA GLY A 52 21.95 52.37 -14.70
C GLY A 52 21.23 51.59 -13.62
N LYS A 53 20.29 52.23 -12.91
CA LYS A 53 19.42 51.51 -11.94
C LYS A 53 18.46 50.54 -12.67
N ASP A 54 18.05 50.85 -13.87
CA ASP A 54 17.21 49.98 -14.67
C ASP A 54 18.06 48.94 -15.43
N TYR A 55 19.27 49.29 -15.84
CA TYR A 55 20.26 48.33 -16.39
C TYR A 55 20.76 47.35 -15.35
N GLU A 56 21.02 47.80 -14.13
CA GLU A 56 21.41 46.94 -13.03
C GLU A 56 20.24 46.00 -12.62
N LYS A 57 19.02 46.54 -12.53
CA LYS A 57 17.80 45.74 -12.33
C LYS A 57 17.55 44.75 -13.49
N SER A 58 17.72 45.24 -14.74
CA SER A 58 17.59 44.36 -15.94
C SER A 58 18.72 43.35 -16.02
N ALA A 59 19.95 43.66 -15.61
CA ALA A 59 21.04 42.71 -15.55
C ALA A 59 20.84 41.68 -14.45
N ILE A 60 20.39 42.09 -13.27
CA ILE A 60 20.03 41.21 -12.15
C ILE A 60 18.81 40.37 -12.57
N TYR A 61 17.78 40.94 -13.15
CA TYR A 61 16.60 40.23 -13.66
C TYR A 61 16.97 39.24 -14.74
N ASN A 62 17.82 39.62 -15.70
CA ASN A 62 18.32 38.72 -16.73
C ASN A 62 19.28 37.66 -16.19
N GLN A 63 20.01 37.94 -15.13
CA GLN A 63 20.90 36.98 -14.48
C GLN A 63 20.10 35.97 -13.63
N VAL A 64 19.07 36.42 -12.92
CA VAL A 64 18.14 35.57 -12.16
C VAL A 64 17.29 34.71 -13.11
N ASN A 65 16.83 35.27 -14.24
CA ASN A 65 16.10 34.52 -15.25
C ASN A 65 16.99 33.61 -16.11
N ARG A 66 18.31 33.76 -16.08
CA ARG A 66 19.27 32.86 -16.74
C ARG A 66 19.60 31.61 -15.96
N ILE A 67 19.28 31.58 -14.65
CA ILE A 67 19.49 30.42 -13.81
C ILE A 67 18.09 29.89 -13.47
N GLN A 68 17.72 28.81 -14.10
CA GLN A 68 16.55 28.03 -13.69
C GLN A 68 17.02 26.92 -12.78
N ASP A 69 16.77 27.04 -11.48
CA ASP A 69 16.95 25.99 -10.49
C ASP A 69 15.61 25.27 -10.33
N LYS A 70 15.57 24.01 -10.71
CA LYS A 70 14.39 23.18 -10.61
C LYS A 70 14.66 21.96 -9.74
N ILE A 71 13.84 21.80 -8.71
CA ILE A 71 13.84 20.61 -7.88
C ILE A 71 13.23 19.45 -8.68
N VAL A 72 13.91 18.30 -8.69
CA VAL A 72 13.41 17.05 -9.28
C VAL A 72 13.00 16.14 -8.13
N SER A 73 11.69 15.86 -8.02
CA SER A 73 11.17 14.99 -6.98
C SER A 73 11.72 13.57 -7.11
N PRO A 74 12.14 12.95 -6.00
CA PRO A 74 12.54 11.55 -5.99
C PRO A 74 11.32 10.63 -6.13
N ASN A 75 11.53 9.43 -6.64
CA ASN A 75 10.54 8.38 -6.47
C ASN A 75 10.48 7.97 -5.01
N ARG A 76 9.28 7.90 -4.47
CA ARG A 76 9.04 7.39 -3.11
C ARG A 76 9.41 5.90 -3.05
N GLY A 77 9.93 5.44 -1.93
CA GLY A 77 10.29 4.05 -1.69
C GLY A 77 9.11 3.10 -1.88
N ASP A 78 9.36 1.91 -2.40
CA ASP A 78 8.32 0.91 -2.60
C ASP A 78 7.94 0.26 -1.26
N ILE A 79 6.70 -0.21 -1.16
CA ILE A 79 6.23 -1.06 -0.07
C ILE A 79 5.95 -2.42 -0.70
N VAL A 80 6.54 -3.47 -0.14
CA VAL A 80 6.33 -4.84 -0.58
C VAL A 80 5.83 -5.70 0.57
N ASP A 81 5.12 -6.78 0.25
CA ASP A 81 4.74 -7.80 1.22
C ASP A 81 5.96 -8.62 1.66
N ARG A 82 5.75 -9.60 2.54
CA ARG A 82 6.82 -10.50 3.05
C ARG A 82 7.46 -11.35 1.96
N ASN A 83 6.76 -11.58 0.84
CA ASN A 83 7.21 -12.37 -0.30
C ASN A 83 7.83 -11.51 -1.42
N GLY A 84 7.82 -10.17 -1.27
CA GLY A 84 8.32 -9.22 -2.25
C GLY A 84 7.27 -8.72 -3.23
N GLU A 85 6.00 -9.08 -3.07
CA GLU A 85 4.89 -8.59 -3.89
C GLU A 85 4.68 -7.09 -3.67
N PRO A 86 4.63 -6.25 -4.73
CA PRO A 86 4.53 -4.81 -4.59
C PRO A 86 3.13 -4.37 -4.14
N LEU A 87 3.05 -3.79 -2.94
CA LEU A 87 1.82 -3.22 -2.38
C LEU A 87 1.67 -1.73 -2.70
N ALA A 88 2.79 -1.00 -2.79
CA ALA A 88 2.82 0.39 -3.23
C ALA A 88 4.13 0.69 -3.95
N VAL A 89 4.05 1.38 -5.09
CA VAL A 89 5.21 1.71 -5.93
C VAL A 89 5.26 3.18 -6.30
N GLY A 90 6.47 3.70 -6.43
CA GLY A 90 6.71 5.03 -6.96
C GLY A 90 6.95 4.97 -8.48
N GLU A 91 6.01 5.46 -9.26
CA GLU A 91 6.09 5.48 -10.72
C GLU A 91 6.62 6.81 -11.22
N THR A 92 7.50 6.77 -12.22
CA THR A 92 7.89 7.96 -12.99
C THR A 92 6.81 8.26 -14.02
N VAL A 93 6.30 9.49 -13.99
CA VAL A 93 5.29 10.00 -14.93
C VAL A 93 5.76 11.34 -15.49
N PHE A 94 5.01 11.92 -16.39
CA PHE A 94 5.34 13.22 -16.98
C PHE A 94 4.17 14.19 -16.87
N ASN A 95 4.49 15.47 -16.66
CA ASN A 95 3.58 16.58 -16.89
C ASN A 95 3.88 17.19 -18.26
N ILE A 96 2.87 17.40 -19.07
CA ILE A 96 3.03 18.06 -20.37
C ILE A 96 2.89 19.56 -20.18
N ILE A 97 3.94 20.26 -20.55
CA ILE A 97 4.06 21.71 -20.37
C ILE A 97 3.97 22.39 -21.74
N LEU A 98 3.12 23.40 -21.82
CA LEU A 98 2.97 24.28 -22.96
C LEU A 98 3.42 25.70 -22.58
N ASP A 99 4.43 26.23 -23.27
CA ASP A 99 4.75 27.65 -23.26
C ASP A 99 3.83 28.37 -24.23
N VAL A 100 2.73 28.90 -23.74
CA VAL A 100 1.70 29.52 -24.59
C VAL A 100 2.22 30.77 -25.26
N ARG A 101 3.05 31.59 -24.57
CA ARG A 101 3.64 32.80 -25.17
C ARG A 101 4.53 32.48 -26.35
N LEU A 102 5.44 31.53 -26.20
CA LEU A 102 6.30 31.12 -27.30
C LEU A 102 5.52 30.46 -28.44
N MET A 103 4.45 29.72 -28.12
CA MET A 103 3.62 29.06 -29.14
C MET A 103 2.87 30.08 -30.01
N VAL A 104 2.29 31.15 -29.45
CA VAL A 104 1.54 32.15 -30.22
C VAL A 104 2.43 33.04 -31.08
N GLU A 105 3.73 33.10 -30.79
CA GLU A 105 4.74 33.81 -31.61
C GLU A 105 5.12 32.99 -32.87
N GLN A 106 4.76 31.70 -32.92
CA GLN A 106 5.09 30.85 -34.06
C GLN A 106 4.17 31.15 -35.27
N LYS A 107 4.60 30.70 -36.44
CA LYS A 107 3.75 30.75 -37.65
C LYS A 107 2.51 29.86 -37.41
N GLN A 108 1.41 30.25 -38.08
CA GLN A 108 0.10 29.60 -37.90
C GLN A 108 0.12 28.10 -38.25
N ASP A 109 0.91 27.71 -39.28
CA ASP A 109 1.09 26.31 -39.66
C ASP A 109 1.70 25.49 -38.54
N LYS A 110 2.75 26.02 -37.85
CA LYS A 110 3.37 25.36 -36.73
C LYS A 110 2.48 25.32 -35.49
N GLN A 111 1.65 26.34 -35.26
CA GLN A 111 0.67 26.33 -34.17
C GLN A 111 -0.35 25.20 -34.39
N GLU A 112 -0.89 25.08 -35.60
CA GLU A 112 -1.86 24.04 -35.94
C GLU A 112 -1.24 22.63 -35.90
N GLU A 113 0.01 22.46 -36.36
CA GLU A 113 0.74 21.22 -36.24
C GLU A 113 0.91 20.83 -34.76
N THR A 114 1.26 21.78 -33.89
CA THR A 114 1.39 21.52 -32.45
C THR A 114 0.06 21.12 -31.81
N ILE A 115 -1.03 21.82 -32.14
CA ILE A 115 -2.38 21.53 -31.66
C ILE A 115 -2.79 20.10 -32.04
N ASN A 116 -2.56 19.74 -33.31
CA ASN A 116 -2.88 18.39 -33.81
C ASN A 116 -2.04 17.31 -33.14
N ASN A 117 -0.73 17.57 -32.93
CA ASN A 117 0.14 16.64 -32.21
C ASN A 117 -0.30 16.45 -30.75
N ILE A 118 -0.68 17.54 -30.05
CA ILE A 118 -1.21 17.42 -28.68
C ILE A 118 -2.48 16.58 -28.67
N ASN A 119 -3.41 16.82 -29.60
CA ASN A 119 -4.64 16.03 -29.70
C ASN A 119 -4.32 14.54 -29.95
N LYS A 120 -3.45 14.24 -30.91
CA LYS A 120 -3.08 12.85 -31.27
C LYS A 120 -2.35 12.10 -30.15
N ILE A 121 -1.45 12.78 -29.43
CA ILE A 121 -0.57 12.13 -28.44
C ILE A 121 -1.21 12.13 -27.03
N VAL A 122 -1.84 13.25 -26.65
CA VAL A 122 -2.36 13.45 -25.29
C VAL A 122 -3.87 13.22 -25.20
N GLY A 123 -4.60 13.33 -26.33
CA GLY A 123 -6.03 13.13 -26.41
C GLY A 123 -6.87 14.36 -26.02
N ILE A 124 -6.26 15.55 -25.91
CA ILE A 124 -6.99 16.79 -25.57
C ILE A 124 -7.70 17.29 -26.83
N PRO A 125 -9.02 17.63 -26.75
CA PRO A 125 -9.73 18.14 -27.90
C PRO A 125 -9.11 19.40 -28.48
N VAL A 126 -9.04 19.46 -29.81
CA VAL A 126 -8.43 20.59 -30.57
C VAL A 126 -9.01 21.94 -30.14
N GLU A 127 -10.34 22.03 -29.99
CA GLU A 127 -11.02 23.27 -29.59
C GLU A 127 -10.62 23.73 -28.18
N THR A 128 -10.38 22.80 -27.29
CA THR A 128 -9.88 23.11 -25.93
C THR A 128 -8.49 23.71 -25.98
N ILE A 129 -7.60 23.14 -26.79
CA ILE A 129 -6.22 23.67 -26.93
C ILE A 129 -6.27 25.05 -27.60
N ARG A 130 -7.09 25.22 -28.64
CA ARG A 130 -7.30 26.51 -29.31
C ARG A 130 -7.79 27.59 -28.34
N SER A 131 -8.69 27.23 -27.41
CA SER A 131 -9.19 28.18 -26.40
C SER A 131 -8.07 28.71 -25.48
N TYR A 132 -7.01 27.94 -25.24
CA TYR A 132 -5.87 28.37 -24.40
C TYR A 132 -4.96 29.37 -25.11
N VAL A 133 -4.81 29.23 -26.42
CA VAL A 133 -3.92 30.07 -27.27
C VAL A 133 -4.68 31.22 -27.98
N ALA A 134 -6.00 31.26 -27.86
CA ALA A 134 -6.82 32.33 -28.45
C ALA A 134 -6.38 33.72 -27.96
N LEU A 135 -6.17 34.64 -28.90
CA LEU A 135 -5.73 36.00 -28.61
C LEU A 135 -6.92 36.91 -28.31
N ASP A 136 -6.79 37.76 -27.28
CA ASP A 136 -7.75 38.84 -26.99
C ASP A 136 -7.56 40.06 -27.91
N ALA A 137 -8.36 41.09 -27.71
CA ALA A 137 -8.26 42.35 -28.44
C ALA A 137 -6.91 43.06 -28.33
N ASN A 138 -6.13 42.77 -27.29
CA ASN A 138 -4.78 43.28 -27.01
C ASN A 138 -3.68 42.35 -27.51
N LYS A 139 -4.03 41.32 -28.30
CA LYS A 139 -3.11 40.28 -28.80
C LYS A 139 -2.43 39.45 -27.71
N LYS A 140 -3.08 39.30 -26.55
CA LYS A 140 -2.63 38.42 -25.47
C LYS A 140 -3.37 37.10 -25.51
N PRO A 141 -2.68 35.95 -25.31
CA PRO A 141 -3.34 34.65 -25.25
C PRO A 141 -4.19 34.51 -24.00
N ALA A 142 -5.27 33.73 -24.09
CA ALA A 142 -6.17 33.47 -22.98
C ALA A 142 -5.43 32.86 -21.74
N LYS A 143 -4.38 32.10 -21.98
CA LYS A 143 -3.42 31.62 -20.98
C LYS A 143 -2.06 32.28 -21.18
N ASP A 144 -1.93 33.53 -20.72
CA ASP A 144 -0.70 34.34 -20.88
C ASP A 144 0.42 33.89 -19.92
N THR A 145 1.05 32.75 -20.25
CA THR A 145 2.12 32.16 -19.42
C THR A 145 3.17 31.41 -20.23
N HIS A 146 4.41 31.36 -19.73
CA HIS A 146 5.47 30.51 -20.20
C HIS A 146 5.42 29.08 -19.66
N TYR A 147 4.58 28.82 -18.64
CA TYR A 147 4.46 27.52 -17.98
C TYR A 147 3.00 27.18 -17.74
N PHE A 148 2.42 26.46 -18.69
CA PHE A 148 1.05 25.97 -18.58
C PHE A 148 1.05 24.45 -18.55
N ILE A 149 0.59 23.86 -17.45
CA ILE A 149 0.46 22.41 -17.36
C ILE A 149 -0.77 21.97 -18.13
N LEU A 150 -0.54 21.42 -19.31
CA LEU A 150 -1.57 20.97 -20.24
C LEU A 150 -2.19 19.64 -19.78
N ALA A 151 -1.36 18.71 -19.34
CA ALA A 151 -1.77 17.44 -18.78
C ALA A 151 -0.81 17.02 -17.63
N LYS A 152 -1.37 16.44 -16.58
CA LYS A 152 -0.61 16.00 -15.40
C LYS A 152 -0.47 14.48 -15.39
N LYS A 153 0.70 14.02 -14.93
CA LYS A 153 0.95 12.61 -14.59
C LYS A 153 0.63 11.63 -15.71
N VAL A 154 0.97 11.99 -16.95
CA VAL A 154 0.80 11.11 -18.10
C VAL A 154 1.88 10.01 -18.10
N PRO A 155 1.62 8.85 -18.72
CA PRO A 155 2.60 7.77 -18.84
C PRO A 155 3.90 8.20 -19.52
N ILE A 156 5.01 7.52 -19.20
CA ILE A 156 6.34 7.76 -19.79
C ILE A 156 6.29 7.74 -21.31
N SER A 157 5.53 6.83 -21.92
CA SER A 157 5.39 6.69 -23.37
C SER A 157 4.82 7.94 -24.04
N VAL A 158 3.86 8.62 -23.38
CA VAL A 158 3.27 9.88 -23.84
C VAL A 158 4.29 11.01 -23.72
N GLY A 159 4.97 11.10 -22.55
CA GLY A 159 5.99 12.11 -22.32
C GLY A 159 7.15 12.05 -23.32
N ARG A 160 7.62 10.82 -23.63
CA ARG A 160 8.65 10.61 -24.67
C ARG A 160 8.20 11.10 -26.03
N LYS A 161 7.00 10.71 -26.49
CA LYS A 161 6.46 11.17 -27.79
C LYS A 161 6.35 12.69 -27.89
N ILE A 162 6.06 13.37 -26.78
CA ILE A 162 6.06 14.85 -26.77
C ILE A 162 7.48 15.41 -26.89
N ASN A 163 8.44 14.85 -26.16
CA ASN A 163 9.84 15.32 -26.22
C ASN A 163 10.50 15.02 -27.59
N ASP A 164 10.12 13.92 -28.24
CA ASP A 164 10.58 13.55 -29.58
C ASP A 164 10.15 14.54 -30.67
N LEU A 165 9.10 15.34 -30.44
CA LEU A 165 8.73 16.45 -31.33
C LEU A 165 9.78 17.56 -31.40
N ASN A 166 10.76 17.59 -30.49
CA ASN A 166 11.82 18.60 -30.41
C ASN A 166 11.32 20.03 -30.47
N CYS A 167 10.23 20.31 -29.78
CA CYS A 167 9.52 21.56 -29.82
C CYS A 167 9.85 22.42 -28.60
N ASN A 168 10.38 23.62 -28.76
CA ASN A 168 10.84 24.46 -27.66
C ASN A 168 9.70 25.00 -26.76
N TRP A 169 8.48 25.03 -27.26
CA TRP A 169 7.29 25.52 -26.55
C TRP A 169 6.38 24.40 -26.04
N LEU A 170 6.66 23.13 -26.39
CA LEU A 170 5.91 21.96 -25.92
C LEU A 170 6.91 20.90 -25.48
N TYR A 171 6.88 20.52 -24.20
CA TYR A 171 7.81 19.55 -23.63
C TYR A 171 7.16 18.77 -22.47
N ALA A 172 7.71 17.61 -22.20
CA ALA A 172 7.30 16.78 -21.08
C ALA A 172 8.32 16.88 -19.94
N GLU A 173 7.81 17.12 -18.75
CA GLU A 173 8.56 17.29 -17.53
C GLU A 173 8.34 16.11 -16.61
N GLN A 174 9.43 15.51 -16.12
CA GLN A 174 9.37 14.37 -15.21
C GLN A 174 8.68 14.74 -13.89
N ASP A 175 7.76 13.91 -13.46
CA ASP A 175 7.05 13.95 -12.18
C ASP A 175 6.97 12.52 -11.63
N THR A 176 6.45 12.37 -10.42
CA THR A 176 6.27 11.08 -9.76
C THR A 176 4.80 10.85 -9.41
N LYS A 177 4.38 9.59 -9.46
CA LYS A 177 3.05 9.15 -9.04
C LYS A 177 3.20 7.99 -8.06
N ARG A 178 2.48 8.03 -6.95
CA ARG A 178 2.29 6.87 -6.09
C ARG A 178 1.20 5.99 -6.68
N SER A 179 1.47 4.71 -6.81
CA SER A 179 0.54 3.71 -7.35
C SER A 179 0.42 2.55 -6.37
N TYR A 180 -0.79 2.05 -6.21
CA TYR A 180 -1.12 0.92 -5.35
C TYR A 180 -1.74 -0.18 -6.23
N PRO A 181 -0.92 -1.16 -6.68
CA PRO A 181 -1.33 -2.13 -7.70
C PRO A 181 -2.57 -2.93 -7.32
N HIS A 182 -2.75 -3.23 -6.04
CA HIS A 182 -3.87 -4.01 -5.53
C HIS A 182 -5.08 -3.17 -5.06
N GLY A 183 -5.07 -1.85 -5.32
CA GLY A 183 -6.20 -0.96 -5.05
C GLY A 183 -6.62 -0.91 -3.57
N THR A 184 -7.51 -1.82 -3.16
CA THR A 184 -8.12 -1.83 -1.82
C THR A 184 -7.36 -2.67 -0.79
N LEU A 185 -6.39 -3.48 -1.22
CA LEU A 185 -5.71 -4.45 -0.36
C LEU A 185 -4.95 -3.76 0.78
N ALA A 186 -5.22 -4.18 2.01
CA ALA A 186 -4.63 -3.65 3.25
C ALA A 186 -4.70 -2.11 3.36
N ALA A 187 -5.76 -1.49 2.82
CA ALA A 187 -5.84 -0.05 2.60
C ALA A 187 -5.59 0.77 3.88
N GLN A 188 -6.15 0.35 5.02
CA GLN A 188 -6.00 1.04 6.30
C GLN A 188 -4.61 0.84 6.93
N VAL A 189 -3.91 -0.23 6.55
CA VAL A 189 -2.57 -0.55 7.04
C VAL A 189 -1.52 0.15 6.21
N ILE A 190 -1.55 -0.02 4.88
CA ILE A 190 -0.63 0.63 3.95
C ILE A 190 -0.81 2.14 4.05
N GLY A 191 -2.05 2.61 3.99
CA GLY A 191 -2.35 4.02 3.91
C GLY A 191 -1.98 4.61 2.56
N PHE A 192 -2.07 5.92 2.43
CA PHE A 192 -1.81 6.63 1.18
C PHE A 192 -1.16 7.98 1.43
N THR A 193 -0.65 8.61 0.37
CA THR A 193 -0.10 9.96 0.42
C THR A 193 -0.96 10.91 -0.41
N ARG A 194 -1.21 12.11 0.13
CA ARG A 194 -1.94 13.18 -0.58
C ARG A 194 -1.30 14.54 -0.28
N GLY A 195 -0.53 15.05 -1.22
CA GLY A 195 0.31 16.21 -0.98
C GLY A 195 1.37 15.91 0.09
N GLU A 196 1.40 16.70 1.16
CA GLU A 196 2.32 16.49 2.29
C GLU A 196 1.75 15.57 3.38
N ALA A 197 0.48 15.23 3.31
CA ALA A 197 -0.17 14.37 4.29
C ALA A 197 -0.06 12.89 3.91
N SER A 198 0.06 12.03 4.91
CA SER A 198 0.14 10.58 4.74
C SER A 198 -0.58 9.85 5.87
N TRP A 199 -1.01 8.62 5.58
CA TRP A 199 -1.76 7.73 6.47
C TRP A 199 -1.11 6.35 6.52
N GLY A 200 -1.46 5.53 7.50
CA GLY A 200 -0.95 4.15 7.62
C GLY A 200 0.56 4.09 7.78
N ILE A 201 1.21 3.02 7.29
CA ILE A 201 2.67 2.89 7.30
C ILE A 201 3.35 3.92 6.41
N GLU A 202 2.67 4.43 5.38
CA GLU A 202 3.13 5.58 4.59
C GLU A 202 3.43 6.81 5.47
N SER A 203 2.69 6.99 6.57
CA SER A 203 2.91 8.07 7.53
C SER A 203 4.04 7.77 8.51
N VAL A 204 4.05 6.56 9.07
CA VAL A 204 5.03 6.18 10.11
C VAL A 204 6.45 6.14 9.55
N TYR A 205 6.62 5.65 8.32
CA TYR A 205 7.91 5.53 7.65
C TYR A 205 8.12 6.59 6.56
N ASN A 206 7.44 7.74 6.69
CA ASN A 206 7.51 8.80 5.68
C ASN A 206 8.95 9.24 5.39
N ASP A 207 9.74 9.47 6.44
CA ASP A 207 11.11 9.97 6.30
C ASP A 207 12.03 8.95 5.62
N ASP A 208 11.81 7.67 5.86
CA ASP A 208 12.57 6.60 5.20
C ASP A 208 12.23 6.50 3.70
N MET A 209 10.95 6.70 3.34
CA MET A 209 10.45 6.50 1.98
C MET A 209 10.52 7.74 1.09
N THR A 210 10.66 8.95 1.63
CA THR A 210 10.55 10.18 0.82
C THR A 210 11.71 10.33 -0.18
N GLY A 211 12.91 9.84 0.14
CA GLY A 211 14.09 9.97 -0.70
C GLY A 211 14.70 11.38 -0.66
N ILE A 212 15.71 11.60 -1.49
CA ILE A 212 16.43 12.87 -1.58
C ILE A 212 16.12 13.54 -2.93
N PRO A 213 15.60 14.78 -2.94
CA PRO A 213 15.31 15.47 -4.18
C PRO A 213 16.59 15.78 -4.95
N GLY A 214 16.52 15.62 -6.28
CA GLY A 214 17.53 16.08 -7.20
C GLY A 214 17.31 17.54 -7.61
N ARG A 215 18.26 18.08 -8.37
CA ARG A 215 18.19 19.44 -8.90
C ARG A 215 18.62 19.50 -10.37
N THR A 216 18.02 20.40 -11.11
CA THR A 216 18.44 20.72 -12.48
C THR A 216 18.71 22.20 -12.57
N PHE A 217 19.96 22.56 -12.76
CA PHE A 217 20.40 23.93 -12.99
C PHE A 217 20.56 24.17 -14.48
N ARG A 218 19.80 25.12 -15.04
CA ARG A 218 19.98 25.61 -16.42
C ARG A 218 20.57 26.99 -16.39
N THR A 219 21.74 27.15 -16.96
CA THR A 219 22.41 28.44 -17.09
C THR A 219 22.43 28.82 -18.56
N TYR A 220 21.91 29.99 -18.90
CA TYR A 220 21.95 30.53 -20.26
C TYR A 220 23.23 31.37 -20.40
N GLU A 221 24.13 30.92 -21.25
CA GLU A 221 25.34 31.63 -21.55
C GLU A 221 25.11 32.82 -22.50
N ARG A 222 26.05 33.75 -22.54
CA ARG A 222 25.98 34.96 -23.41
C ARG A 222 25.89 34.63 -24.90
N ASN A 223 26.41 33.51 -25.32
CA ASN A 223 26.40 33.00 -26.70
C ASN A 223 25.09 32.33 -27.10
N GLY A 224 24.12 32.28 -26.17
CA GLY A 224 22.84 31.61 -26.39
C GLY A 224 22.85 30.09 -26.11
N SER A 225 23.98 29.53 -25.69
CA SER A 225 24.03 28.13 -25.30
C SER A 225 23.40 27.92 -23.92
N ILE A 226 22.81 26.73 -23.72
CA ILE A 226 22.23 26.29 -22.46
C ILE A 226 23.14 25.24 -21.84
N VAL A 227 23.72 25.54 -20.70
CA VAL A 227 24.41 24.55 -19.89
C VAL A 227 23.46 24.01 -18.87
N THR A 228 23.21 22.69 -18.90
CA THR A 228 22.37 22.00 -17.94
C THR A 228 23.23 21.12 -17.05
N GLN A 229 23.26 21.44 -15.78
CA GLN A 229 23.85 20.58 -14.75
C GLN A 229 22.73 19.90 -14.01
N ARG A 230 22.82 18.59 -13.84
CA ARG A 230 21.76 17.77 -13.22
C ARG A 230 22.33 16.95 -12.07
N GLU A 231 21.71 17.11 -10.90
CA GLU A 231 21.85 16.20 -9.77
C GLU A 231 20.62 15.27 -9.78
N ASN A 232 20.88 13.96 -9.92
CA ASN A 232 19.78 13.01 -9.96
C ASN A 232 19.13 12.84 -8.56
N PRO A 233 17.81 12.72 -8.47
CA PRO A 233 17.15 12.40 -7.21
C PRO A 233 17.53 10.98 -6.75
N VAL A 234 17.61 10.77 -5.45
CA VAL A 234 17.79 9.46 -4.84
C VAL A 234 16.43 8.94 -4.38
N LYS A 235 16.04 7.77 -4.88
CA LYS A 235 14.78 7.10 -4.49
C LYS A 235 14.76 6.86 -2.97
N GLY A 236 13.59 6.92 -2.35
CA GLY A 236 13.41 6.54 -0.95
C GLY A 236 13.62 5.04 -0.70
N ASN A 237 13.86 4.69 0.55
CA ASN A 237 14.09 3.30 0.96
C ASN A 237 12.82 2.46 0.79
N LYS A 238 13.01 1.19 0.45
CA LYS A 238 11.96 0.19 0.32
C LYS A 238 11.57 -0.34 1.70
N LEU A 239 10.26 -0.48 1.95
CA LEU A 239 9.72 -1.17 3.11
C LEU A 239 9.37 -2.61 2.74
N VAL A 240 9.86 -3.56 3.52
CA VAL A 240 9.40 -4.96 3.49
C VAL A 240 8.46 -5.15 4.66
N THR A 241 7.20 -5.50 4.39
CA THR A 241 6.21 -5.72 5.44
C THR A 241 6.17 -7.17 5.90
N THR A 242 5.50 -7.42 7.00
CA THR A 242 5.15 -8.78 7.45
C THR A 242 3.87 -9.29 6.82
N LEU A 243 3.11 -8.40 6.15
CA LEU A 243 1.88 -8.76 5.45
C LEU A 243 2.17 -9.82 4.38
N ASP A 244 1.23 -10.72 4.20
CA ASP A 244 1.14 -11.63 3.07
C ASP A 244 -0.05 -11.24 2.21
N ALA A 245 0.16 -10.86 0.96
CA ALA A 245 -0.88 -10.34 0.09
C ALA A 245 -2.05 -11.33 -0.09
N ASN A 246 -1.76 -12.63 -0.13
CA ASN A 246 -2.79 -13.67 -0.27
C ASN A 246 -3.58 -13.86 1.02
N ILE A 247 -2.91 -13.96 2.18
CA ILE A 247 -3.58 -14.08 3.48
C ILE A 247 -4.42 -12.82 3.76
N GLN A 248 -3.91 -11.64 3.39
CA GLN A 248 -4.65 -10.38 3.48
C GLN A 248 -5.91 -10.40 2.62
N GLN A 249 -5.81 -10.88 1.37
CA GLN A 249 -6.98 -11.01 0.49
C GLN A 249 -8.00 -11.99 1.06
N PHE A 250 -7.56 -13.11 1.63
CA PHE A 250 -8.48 -14.06 2.27
C PHE A 250 -9.21 -13.44 3.45
N ALA A 251 -8.51 -12.65 4.27
CA ALA A 251 -9.08 -11.94 5.40
C ALA A 251 -10.08 -10.85 4.93
N GLU A 252 -9.79 -10.12 3.86
CA GLU A 252 -10.71 -9.12 3.28
C GLU A 252 -11.95 -9.78 2.67
N ASP A 253 -11.81 -10.89 1.96
CA ASP A 253 -12.93 -11.65 1.38
C ASP A 253 -13.91 -12.11 2.45
N VAL A 254 -13.42 -12.67 3.56
CA VAL A 254 -14.31 -13.12 4.64
C VAL A 254 -14.93 -11.96 5.40
N CYS A 255 -14.21 -10.83 5.56
CA CYS A 255 -14.76 -9.59 6.11
C CYS A 255 -15.90 -9.06 5.23
N LYS A 256 -15.67 -8.95 3.93
CA LYS A 256 -16.68 -8.50 2.96
C LYS A 256 -17.90 -9.42 2.94
N THR A 257 -17.68 -10.74 2.88
CA THR A 257 -18.76 -11.73 2.86
C THR A 257 -19.64 -11.62 4.11
N ALA A 258 -19.04 -11.47 5.29
CA ALA A 258 -19.78 -11.30 6.54
C ALA A 258 -20.51 -9.94 6.59
N TYR A 259 -19.89 -8.90 6.07
CA TYR A 259 -20.50 -7.58 5.97
C TYR A 259 -21.75 -7.60 5.09
N ASP A 260 -21.66 -8.19 3.90
CA ASP A 260 -22.78 -8.30 2.96
C ASP A 260 -23.91 -9.17 3.51
N ALA A 261 -23.58 -10.20 4.30
CA ALA A 261 -24.55 -11.13 4.87
C ALA A 261 -25.31 -10.56 6.08
N TYR A 262 -24.64 -9.78 6.94
CA TYR A 262 -25.16 -9.43 8.27
C TYR A 262 -25.36 -7.93 8.52
N ASP A 263 -24.98 -7.07 7.56
CA ASP A 263 -25.13 -5.60 7.61
C ASP A 263 -24.63 -4.98 8.95
N PRO A 264 -23.38 -5.27 9.36
CA PRO A 264 -22.84 -4.72 10.60
C PRO A 264 -22.34 -3.28 10.42
N GLU A 265 -21.95 -2.63 11.52
CA GLU A 265 -21.25 -1.35 11.43
C GLU A 265 -19.88 -1.51 10.73
N TYR A 266 -19.17 -2.60 11.04
CA TYR A 266 -17.94 -3.05 10.34
C TYR A 266 -17.64 -4.51 10.67
N THR A 267 -16.77 -5.11 9.87
CA THR A 267 -16.13 -6.40 10.13
C THR A 267 -14.62 -6.22 10.17
N ASP A 268 -13.94 -7.06 10.94
CA ASP A 268 -12.49 -6.99 11.13
C ASP A 268 -11.89 -8.39 11.21
N SER A 269 -10.67 -8.55 10.72
CA SER A 269 -9.92 -9.79 10.82
C SER A 269 -8.42 -9.51 10.94
N ILE A 270 -7.78 -10.14 11.92
CA ILE A 270 -6.33 -10.06 12.13
C ILE A 270 -5.77 -11.48 12.06
N VAL A 271 -4.69 -11.66 11.28
CA VAL A 271 -3.90 -12.88 11.25
C VAL A 271 -2.49 -12.55 11.69
N MET A 272 -2.01 -13.23 12.71
CA MET A 272 -0.74 -12.92 13.38
C MET A 272 0.05 -14.19 13.69
N ASN A 273 1.37 -14.09 13.72
CA ASN A 273 2.21 -15.12 14.31
C ASN A 273 2.30 -14.87 15.83
N PRO A 274 1.77 -15.77 16.67
CA PRO A 274 1.73 -15.57 18.12
C PRO A 274 3.13 -15.56 18.77
N LYS A 275 4.15 -16.14 18.13
CA LYS A 275 5.51 -16.22 18.66
C LYS A 275 6.38 -15.02 18.33
N THR A 276 6.14 -14.39 17.19
CA THR A 276 6.98 -13.29 16.69
C THR A 276 6.31 -11.94 16.81
N GLY A 277 4.97 -11.89 16.80
CA GLY A 277 4.20 -10.65 16.72
C GLY A 277 4.02 -10.11 15.31
N GLU A 278 4.49 -10.82 14.28
CA GLU A 278 4.30 -10.46 12.88
C GLU A 278 2.83 -10.49 12.51
N ILE A 279 2.35 -9.40 11.89
CA ILE A 279 1.00 -9.32 11.35
C ILE A 279 1.02 -9.79 9.90
N TYR A 280 0.40 -10.93 9.60
CA TYR A 280 0.29 -11.45 8.25
C TYR A 280 -0.88 -10.85 7.48
N ALA A 281 -1.95 -10.50 8.19
CA ALA A 281 -3.08 -9.76 7.64
C ALA A 281 -3.75 -8.91 8.74
N MET A 282 -4.24 -7.74 8.33
CA MET A 282 -5.10 -6.88 9.13
C MET A 282 -6.13 -6.27 8.19
N ALA A 283 -7.28 -6.89 8.14
CA ALA A 283 -8.34 -6.62 7.18
C ALA A 283 -9.58 -6.06 7.88
N GLN A 284 -10.26 -5.14 7.23
CA GLN A 284 -11.56 -4.65 7.65
C GLN A 284 -12.48 -4.38 6.45
N TYR A 285 -13.77 -4.35 6.70
CA TYR A 285 -14.74 -3.88 5.73
C TYR A 285 -15.83 -3.03 6.45
N PRO A 286 -16.21 -1.87 5.90
CA PRO A 286 -15.88 -1.33 4.57
C PRO A 286 -14.42 -0.85 4.45
N SER A 287 -13.91 -0.85 3.22
CA SER A 287 -12.57 -0.40 2.82
C SER A 287 -12.64 0.68 1.74
N PHE A 288 -11.51 1.13 1.20
CA PHE A 288 -11.44 2.17 0.16
C PHE A 288 -10.29 1.88 -0.81
N ASP A 289 -10.33 2.50 -2.02
CA ASP A 289 -9.25 2.39 -2.99
C ASP A 289 -8.12 3.37 -2.66
N LEU A 290 -6.91 2.87 -2.45
CA LEU A 290 -5.71 3.65 -2.16
C LEU A 290 -5.33 4.61 -3.30
N ASN A 291 -5.68 4.28 -4.56
CA ASN A 291 -5.43 5.15 -5.72
C ASN A 291 -6.42 6.32 -5.80
N ASP A 292 -7.62 6.16 -5.21
CA ASP A 292 -8.64 7.22 -5.14
C ASP A 292 -9.35 7.23 -3.78
N PRO A 293 -8.65 7.58 -2.69
CA PRO A 293 -9.13 7.44 -1.32
C PRO A 293 -10.35 8.32 -0.99
N MET A 294 -10.69 9.25 -1.86
CA MET A 294 -11.91 10.08 -1.73
C MET A 294 -13.13 9.46 -2.44
N LYS A 295 -12.93 8.49 -3.31
CA LYS A 295 -14.02 7.79 -4.00
C LYS A 295 -14.56 6.66 -3.14
N LEU A 296 -15.46 7.00 -2.23
CA LEU A 296 -16.08 6.07 -1.28
C LEU A 296 -17.37 5.46 -1.85
N THR A 297 -17.29 4.81 -3.02
CA THR A 297 -18.49 4.40 -3.77
C THR A 297 -19.27 3.25 -3.13
N ASP A 298 -18.66 2.48 -2.23
CA ASP A 298 -19.23 1.23 -1.71
C ASP A 298 -19.17 1.10 -0.18
N LEU A 299 -19.32 2.19 0.55
CA LEU A 299 -19.48 2.13 2.01
C LEU A 299 -20.87 1.60 2.40
N GLY A 300 -21.06 0.28 2.23
CA GLY A 300 -22.26 -0.42 2.64
C GLY A 300 -23.45 -0.27 1.67
N LYS A 301 -24.60 -0.84 2.07
CA LYS A 301 -25.87 -0.83 1.31
C LYS A 301 -26.43 0.57 1.03
N THR A 302 -25.89 1.60 1.67
CA THR A 302 -26.19 2.99 1.37
C THR A 302 -25.49 3.33 0.08
N ASN A 303 -26.25 3.50 -1.00
CA ASN A 303 -25.73 3.94 -2.28
C ASN A 303 -25.20 5.39 -2.17
N ILE A 304 -23.98 5.53 -1.66
CA ILE A 304 -23.31 6.82 -1.45
C ILE A 304 -23.06 7.50 -2.77
N SER A 305 -22.89 6.73 -3.88
CA SER A 305 -22.66 7.29 -5.20
C SER A 305 -23.81 8.22 -5.65
N SER A 306 -25.05 7.91 -5.31
CA SER A 306 -26.21 8.74 -5.67
C SER A 306 -26.35 10.02 -4.82
N THR A 307 -25.73 10.07 -3.66
CA THR A 307 -25.78 11.21 -2.74
C THR A 307 -24.47 11.98 -2.64
N TRP A 308 -23.35 11.38 -3.10
CA TRP A 308 -22.00 11.94 -2.99
C TRP A 308 -21.89 13.37 -3.54
N ASP A 309 -22.44 13.61 -4.73
CA ASP A 309 -22.36 14.94 -5.36
C ASP A 309 -23.18 16.01 -4.63
N LYS A 310 -24.17 15.58 -3.83
CA LYS A 310 -25.04 16.46 -3.02
C LYS A 310 -24.48 16.74 -1.63
N MET A 311 -23.42 16.03 -1.21
CA MET A 311 -22.82 16.19 0.10
C MET A 311 -21.92 17.41 0.15
N THR A 312 -21.90 18.09 1.30
CA THR A 312 -20.91 19.14 1.60
C THR A 312 -19.53 18.53 1.76
N ASP A 313 -18.47 19.34 1.56
CA ASP A 313 -17.08 18.89 1.74
C ASP A 313 -16.84 18.35 3.16
N LYS A 314 -17.48 18.94 4.18
CA LYS A 314 -17.42 18.42 5.54
C LYS A 314 -17.98 17.01 5.65
N GLN A 315 -19.15 16.73 5.09
CA GLN A 315 -19.76 15.40 5.11
C GLN A 315 -18.91 14.37 4.35
N LYS A 316 -18.33 14.76 3.20
CA LYS A 316 -17.39 13.93 2.45
C LYS A 316 -16.15 13.60 3.26
N ASN A 317 -15.55 14.60 3.91
CA ASN A 317 -14.37 14.41 4.75
C ASN A 317 -14.67 13.57 6.01
N ASP A 318 -15.85 13.74 6.64
CA ASP A 318 -16.24 12.92 7.80
C ASP A 318 -16.39 11.45 7.42
N LEU A 319 -16.98 11.15 6.26
CA LEU A 319 -17.09 9.79 5.72
C LEU A 319 -15.71 9.22 5.35
N ALA A 320 -14.88 10.02 4.69
CA ALA A 320 -13.54 9.62 4.30
C ALA A 320 -12.69 9.27 5.54
N ASN A 321 -12.69 10.14 6.56
CA ASN A 321 -11.98 9.90 7.81
C ASN A 321 -12.47 8.61 8.51
N LYS A 322 -13.76 8.29 8.42
CA LYS A 322 -14.29 7.03 8.95
C LYS A 322 -13.78 5.82 8.16
N ALA A 323 -13.73 5.90 6.84
CA ALA A 323 -13.25 4.81 5.98
C ALA A 323 -11.73 4.56 6.12
N TRP A 324 -10.95 5.64 6.32
CA TRP A 324 -9.50 5.56 6.48
C TRP A 324 -9.05 5.07 7.85
N LYS A 325 -9.97 5.05 8.81
CA LYS A 325 -9.70 4.61 10.18
C LYS A 325 -9.42 3.11 10.19
N ASN A 326 -8.36 2.70 10.87
CA ASN A 326 -8.05 1.29 11.11
C ASN A 326 -8.73 0.83 12.40
N PHE A 327 -9.83 0.11 12.29
CA PHE A 327 -10.63 -0.31 13.44
C PHE A 327 -9.90 -1.27 14.36
N ALA A 328 -9.00 -2.09 13.82
CA ALA A 328 -8.22 -3.06 14.57
C ALA A 328 -7.39 -2.44 15.71
N ILE A 329 -6.95 -1.18 15.54
CA ILE A 329 -6.08 -0.48 16.48
C ILE A 329 -6.72 0.74 17.14
N THR A 330 -7.82 1.25 16.58
CA THR A 330 -8.43 2.53 17.04
C THR A 330 -9.76 2.36 17.73
N ASP A 331 -10.54 1.33 17.38
CA ASP A 331 -11.85 1.09 17.94
C ASP A 331 -11.78 0.10 19.11
N THR A 332 -12.71 0.26 20.02
CA THR A 332 -12.74 -0.55 21.24
C THR A 332 -14.05 -1.31 21.34
N PHE A 333 -13.99 -2.49 21.91
CA PHE A 333 -15.14 -3.35 22.13
C PHE A 333 -15.00 -4.11 23.46
N GLU A 334 -16.10 -4.54 24.03
CA GLU A 334 -16.08 -5.50 25.12
C GLU A 334 -15.69 -6.87 24.57
N PRO A 335 -14.57 -7.51 25.04
CA PRO A 335 -14.06 -8.73 24.43
C PRO A 335 -14.99 -9.94 24.58
N GLY A 336 -15.85 -9.92 25.59
CA GLY A 336 -16.72 -11.04 25.87
C GLY A 336 -15.96 -12.33 26.17
N SER A 337 -16.52 -13.46 25.76
CA SER A 337 -15.98 -14.78 26.13
C SER A 337 -14.60 -15.11 25.57
N ILE A 338 -14.02 -14.35 24.65
CA ILE A 338 -12.61 -14.54 24.23
C ILE A 338 -11.63 -14.16 25.35
N TYR A 339 -12.09 -13.43 26.37
CA TYR A 339 -11.30 -13.06 27.55
C TYR A 339 -11.20 -14.18 28.60
N LYS A 340 -12.11 -15.17 28.62
CA LYS A 340 -12.15 -16.23 29.61
C LYS A 340 -10.86 -17.04 29.74
N PRO A 341 -10.21 -17.49 28.67
CA PRO A 341 -8.94 -18.20 28.76
C PRO A 341 -7.85 -17.39 29.45
N ILE A 342 -7.85 -16.07 29.28
CA ILE A 342 -6.90 -15.16 29.92
C ILE A 342 -7.14 -15.13 31.44
N VAL A 343 -8.39 -15.05 31.88
CA VAL A 343 -8.74 -15.11 33.32
C VAL A 343 -8.40 -16.48 33.94
N VAL A 344 -8.60 -17.57 33.19
CA VAL A 344 -8.19 -18.91 33.63
C VAL A 344 -6.67 -18.97 33.79
N ALA A 345 -5.91 -18.41 32.83
CA ALA A 345 -4.46 -18.34 32.93
C ALA A 345 -3.98 -17.55 34.16
N MET A 346 -4.58 -16.38 34.44
CA MET A 346 -4.30 -15.59 35.64
C MET A 346 -4.50 -16.40 36.95
N ALA A 347 -5.62 -17.13 37.03
CA ALA A 347 -5.98 -17.88 38.24
C ALA A 347 -5.13 -19.14 38.43
N LEU A 348 -4.71 -19.79 37.35
CA LEU A 348 -3.75 -20.91 37.38
C LEU A 348 -2.36 -20.43 37.79
N GLU A 349 -1.89 -19.33 37.23
CA GLU A 349 -0.57 -18.76 37.54
C GLU A 349 -0.45 -18.37 39.01
N GLU A 350 -1.48 -17.79 39.61
CA GLU A 350 -1.54 -17.49 41.04
C GLU A 350 -1.80 -18.73 41.91
N GLY A 351 -2.03 -19.89 41.31
CA GLY A 351 -2.29 -21.14 42.05
C GLY A 351 -3.59 -21.15 42.84
N VAL A 352 -4.50 -20.20 42.61
CA VAL A 352 -5.80 -20.12 43.31
C VAL A 352 -6.82 -21.13 42.76
N ILE A 353 -6.53 -21.69 41.59
CA ILE A 353 -7.21 -22.87 41.03
C ILE A 353 -6.20 -23.86 40.48
N LYS A 354 -6.63 -25.10 40.33
CA LYS A 354 -5.84 -26.21 39.75
C LYS A 354 -6.51 -26.71 38.47
N SER A 355 -5.74 -27.30 37.56
CA SER A 355 -6.22 -27.95 36.35
C SER A 355 -7.30 -29.02 36.59
N THR A 356 -7.27 -29.63 37.78
CA THR A 356 -8.20 -30.68 38.20
C THR A 356 -9.48 -30.17 38.90
N ASP A 357 -9.60 -28.84 39.09
CA ASP A 357 -10.77 -28.27 39.77
C ASP A 357 -12.03 -28.41 38.91
N SER A 358 -13.15 -28.48 39.60
CA SER A 358 -14.46 -28.52 38.98
C SER A 358 -15.36 -27.39 39.53
N PHE A 359 -16.30 -26.95 38.70
CA PHE A 359 -17.16 -25.80 38.96
C PHE A 359 -18.61 -26.16 38.67
N TYR A 360 -19.53 -25.79 39.58
CA TYR A 360 -20.95 -26.08 39.40
C TYR A 360 -21.68 -24.90 38.76
N CYS A 361 -22.44 -25.15 37.70
CA CYS A 361 -23.26 -24.17 37.03
C CYS A 361 -24.74 -24.50 37.11
N GLY A 362 -25.47 -23.78 37.96
CA GLY A 362 -26.93 -23.88 38.09
C GLY A 362 -27.73 -22.94 37.16
N GLY A 363 -27.06 -22.29 36.18
CA GLY A 363 -27.69 -21.40 35.19
C GLY A 363 -27.80 -19.94 35.62
N VAL A 364 -27.84 -19.63 36.90
CA VAL A 364 -27.91 -18.29 37.49
C VAL A 364 -27.06 -18.23 38.75
N LYS A 365 -26.45 -17.08 39.01
CA LYS A 365 -25.74 -16.77 40.28
C LYS A 365 -26.09 -15.38 40.75
N LYS A 366 -26.48 -15.26 42.02
CA LYS A 366 -26.74 -13.96 42.64
C LYS A 366 -25.40 -13.36 43.13
N ILE A 367 -25.11 -12.16 42.71
CA ILE A 367 -23.94 -11.38 43.12
C ILE A 367 -24.43 -10.02 43.61
N ALA A 368 -24.25 -9.70 44.87
CA ALA A 368 -24.89 -8.57 45.54
C ALA A 368 -26.41 -8.56 45.22
N ASP A 369 -26.94 -7.49 44.64
CA ASP A 369 -28.35 -7.35 44.31
C ASP A 369 -28.71 -7.80 42.87
N TYR A 370 -27.72 -8.33 42.12
CA TYR A 370 -27.88 -8.70 40.72
C TYR A 370 -27.94 -10.21 40.53
N GLU A 371 -28.84 -10.65 39.65
CA GLU A 371 -28.86 -12.02 39.13
C GLU A 371 -28.17 -12.09 37.80
N ILE A 372 -26.98 -12.73 37.76
CA ILE A 372 -26.18 -12.88 36.55
C ILE A 372 -26.38 -14.29 35.99
N HIS A 373 -26.79 -14.37 34.74
CA HIS A 373 -27.13 -15.64 34.08
C HIS A 373 -25.99 -16.21 33.26
N CYS A 374 -25.89 -17.54 33.25
CA CYS A 374 -25.17 -18.23 32.20
C CYS A 374 -25.94 -18.16 30.87
N HIS A 375 -25.27 -18.32 29.73
CA HIS A 375 -25.94 -18.43 28.45
C HIS A 375 -26.87 -19.67 28.42
N ASN A 376 -26.45 -20.78 29.02
CA ASN A 376 -27.33 -21.90 29.31
C ASN A 376 -28.09 -21.61 30.61
N ARG A 377 -29.32 -21.17 30.50
CA ARG A 377 -30.16 -20.81 31.67
C ARG A 377 -30.58 -22.00 32.52
N ASN A 378 -30.52 -23.24 31.95
CA ASN A 378 -30.79 -24.47 32.69
C ASN A 378 -29.58 -24.96 33.50
N GLY A 379 -28.44 -24.28 33.36
CA GLY A 379 -27.15 -24.70 33.94
C GLY A 379 -26.45 -25.78 33.11
N HIS A 380 -25.17 -25.92 33.40
CA HIS A 380 -24.33 -26.97 32.80
C HIS A 380 -24.06 -28.13 33.76
N GLY A 381 -24.51 -28.02 34.99
CA GLY A 381 -24.10 -28.97 36.06
C GLY A 381 -22.63 -28.75 36.44
N THR A 382 -21.98 -29.84 36.84
CA THR A 382 -20.56 -29.80 37.23
C THR A 382 -19.68 -29.91 35.98
N LEU A 383 -18.80 -28.95 35.79
CA LEU A 383 -17.84 -28.88 34.69
C LEU A 383 -16.42 -28.96 35.23
N SER A 384 -15.54 -29.66 34.53
CA SER A 384 -14.07 -29.53 34.70
C SER A 384 -13.62 -28.12 34.27
N LEU A 385 -12.40 -27.73 34.58
CA LEU A 385 -11.85 -26.44 34.16
C LEU A 385 -11.83 -26.32 32.63
N THR A 386 -11.47 -27.40 31.90
CA THR A 386 -11.55 -27.43 30.43
C THR A 386 -12.99 -27.32 29.93
N GLY A 387 -13.95 -28.00 30.62
CA GLY A 387 -15.38 -27.88 30.32
C GLY A 387 -15.94 -26.46 30.54
N VAL A 388 -15.41 -25.70 31.50
CA VAL A 388 -15.79 -24.28 31.68
C VAL A 388 -15.42 -23.44 30.47
N LEU A 389 -14.23 -23.69 29.85
CA LEU A 389 -13.79 -23.02 28.63
C LEU A 389 -14.57 -23.51 27.39
N ALA A 390 -14.70 -24.83 27.21
CA ALA A 390 -15.38 -25.45 26.07
C ALA A 390 -16.84 -25.02 25.97
N GLN A 391 -17.57 -25.13 27.10
CA GLN A 391 -18.96 -24.71 27.18
C GLN A 391 -19.16 -23.21 27.46
N SER A 392 -18.05 -22.42 27.49
CA SER A 392 -18.14 -20.99 27.75
C SER A 392 -18.96 -20.58 28.98
N CYS A 393 -18.81 -21.30 30.10
CA CYS A 393 -19.65 -21.14 31.27
C CYS A 393 -19.35 -19.84 32.03
N ASN A 394 -20.36 -18.93 32.17
CA ASN A 394 -20.19 -17.68 32.91
C ASN A 394 -20.09 -17.93 34.42
N ILE A 395 -20.87 -18.91 34.97
CA ILE A 395 -20.90 -19.17 36.42
C ILE A 395 -19.53 -19.66 36.91
N GLY A 396 -18.93 -20.61 36.15
CA GLY A 396 -17.57 -21.07 36.47
C GLY A 396 -16.57 -19.94 36.47
N MET A 397 -16.66 -19.02 35.50
CA MET A 397 -15.76 -17.87 35.43
C MET A 397 -15.92 -16.92 36.60
N MET A 398 -17.14 -16.65 37.04
CA MET A 398 -17.39 -15.84 38.23
C MET A 398 -16.80 -16.48 39.51
N GLU A 399 -16.78 -17.80 39.63
CA GLU A 399 -16.12 -18.48 40.74
C GLU A 399 -14.61 -18.35 40.68
N ILE A 400 -14.04 -18.51 39.47
CA ILE A 400 -12.59 -18.40 39.22
C ILE A 400 -12.09 -16.99 39.59
N ILE A 401 -12.75 -15.93 39.09
CA ILE A 401 -12.29 -14.57 39.36
C ILE A 401 -12.47 -14.17 40.83
N THR A 402 -13.51 -14.72 41.51
CA THR A 402 -13.71 -14.49 42.94
C THR A 402 -12.53 -15.06 43.75
N LYS A 403 -12.01 -16.23 43.38
CA LYS A 403 -10.82 -16.81 44.01
C LYS A 403 -9.55 -15.99 43.70
N LEU A 404 -9.44 -15.39 42.52
CA LEU A 404 -8.29 -14.57 42.11
C LEU A 404 -8.26 -13.24 42.90
N GLY A 405 -9.39 -12.59 43.08
CA GLY A 405 -9.52 -11.30 43.77
C GLY A 405 -9.20 -10.11 42.89
N ALA A 406 -9.73 -8.94 43.31
CA ALA A 406 -9.69 -7.71 42.49
C ALA A 406 -8.28 -7.17 42.21
N GLU A 407 -7.40 -7.14 43.24
CA GLU A 407 -6.05 -6.58 43.10
C GLU A 407 -5.22 -7.38 42.10
N LYS A 408 -5.21 -8.71 42.22
CA LYS A 408 -4.50 -9.60 41.30
C LYS A 408 -5.08 -9.55 39.90
N TYR A 409 -6.41 -9.52 39.77
CA TYR A 409 -7.09 -9.39 38.50
C TYR A 409 -6.65 -8.11 37.74
N LEU A 410 -6.65 -6.95 38.42
CA LEU A 410 -6.24 -5.69 37.80
C LEU A 410 -4.76 -5.67 37.44
N GLN A 411 -3.89 -6.24 38.30
CA GLN A 411 -2.48 -6.39 38.01
C GLN A 411 -2.27 -7.19 36.71
N TYR A 412 -2.86 -8.39 36.61
CA TYR A 412 -2.74 -9.21 35.40
C TYR A 412 -3.39 -8.59 34.20
N GLN A 413 -4.54 -7.89 34.34
CA GLN A 413 -5.17 -7.18 33.23
C GLN A 413 -4.16 -6.20 32.59
N HIS A 414 -3.43 -5.45 33.42
CA HIS A 414 -2.35 -4.58 32.96
C HIS A 414 -1.15 -5.39 32.40
N ASP A 415 -0.73 -6.47 33.05
CA ASP A 415 0.41 -7.29 32.61
C ASP A 415 0.13 -7.93 31.24
N PHE A 416 -1.11 -8.29 30.91
CA PHE A 416 -1.53 -8.73 29.59
C PHE A 416 -1.67 -7.60 28.55
N GLY A 417 -1.35 -6.36 28.92
CA GLY A 417 -1.31 -5.20 28.02
C GLY A 417 -2.65 -4.49 27.80
N PHE A 418 -3.70 -4.84 28.54
CA PHE A 418 -4.95 -4.12 28.45
C PHE A 418 -4.82 -2.70 29.04
N GLY A 419 -5.37 -1.72 28.36
CA GLY A 419 -5.24 -0.31 28.74
C GLY A 419 -3.95 0.37 28.30
N GLU A 420 -3.04 -0.35 27.67
CA GLU A 420 -1.80 0.17 27.10
C GLU A 420 -1.80 0.10 25.58
N LYS A 421 -0.97 0.90 24.92
CA LYS A 421 -0.69 0.71 23.51
C LYS A 421 0.18 -0.52 23.34
N THR A 422 -0.12 -1.36 22.34
CA THR A 422 0.72 -2.53 22.02
C THR A 422 2.07 -2.13 21.44
N GLY A 423 2.16 -0.88 20.93
CA GLY A 423 3.35 -0.37 20.27
C GLY A 423 3.52 -0.89 18.85
N ILE A 424 2.43 -1.31 18.21
CA ILE A 424 2.43 -1.62 16.78
C ILE A 424 2.88 -0.39 15.97
N ASP A 425 3.62 -0.61 14.92
CA ASP A 425 4.17 0.42 14.03
C ASP A 425 3.13 1.01 13.06
N LEU A 426 1.95 1.33 13.60
CA LEU A 426 0.85 2.00 12.92
C LEU A 426 0.44 3.28 13.67
N PRO A 427 -0.05 4.31 12.97
CA PRO A 427 -0.42 5.57 13.61
C PRO A 427 -1.78 5.47 14.32
N ASN A 428 -1.98 6.35 15.31
CA ASN A 428 -3.26 6.54 16.01
C ASN A 428 -3.77 5.36 16.84
N GLU A 429 -2.89 4.48 17.30
CA GLU A 429 -3.27 3.39 18.19
C GLU A 429 -3.91 3.92 19.48
N ALA A 430 -5.07 3.36 19.86
CA ALA A 430 -5.77 3.68 21.10
C ALA A 430 -5.26 2.81 22.26
N SER A 431 -5.10 3.42 23.44
CA SER A 431 -4.71 2.68 24.66
C SER A 431 -5.88 2.01 25.34
N ALA A 432 -7.11 2.55 25.22
CA ALA A 432 -8.31 2.14 25.95
C ALA A 432 -8.19 2.25 27.50
N SER A 433 -7.19 2.96 28.02
CA SER A 433 -6.93 3.05 29.48
C SER A 433 -8.10 3.56 30.30
N ASN A 434 -8.87 4.52 29.76
CA ASN A 434 -10.03 5.11 30.41
C ASN A 434 -11.26 4.18 30.42
N LEU A 435 -11.18 3.01 29.80
CA LEU A 435 -12.27 2.04 29.65
C LEU A 435 -12.05 0.79 30.50
N LEU A 436 -11.07 0.83 31.41
CA LEU A 436 -10.81 -0.21 32.41
C LEU A 436 -11.30 0.24 33.78
N TYR A 437 -11.60 -0.72 34.65
CA TYR A 437 -11.89 -0.45 36.04
C TYR A 437 -10.64 -0.11 36.83
N SER A 438 -10.78 0.74 37.84
CA SER A 438 -9.81 0.92 38.92
C SER A 438 -10.24 0.09 40.13
N LEU A 439 -9.34 -0.13 41.10
CA LEU A 439 -9.66 -0.86 42.33
C LEU A 439 -10.81 -0.22 43.10
N SER A 440 -10.99 1.11 43.02
CA SER A 440 -12.05 1.82 43.72
C SER A 440 -13.45 1.63 43.12
N ASN A 441 -13.55 1.25 41.84
CA ASN A 441 -14.80 1.08 41.13
C ASN A 441 -15.06 -0.37 40.61
N LEU A 442 -14.14 -1.30 40.90
CA LEU A 442 -14.31 -2.72 40.59
C LEU A 442 -15.00 -3.42 41.77
N HIS A 443 -16.33 -3.28 41.85
CA HIS A 443 -17.12 -3.96 42.88
C HIS A 443 -17.43 -5.42 42.48
N SER A 444 -18.14 -6.16 43.34
CA SER A 444 -18.38 -7.59 43.12
C SER A 444 -19.12 -7.90 41.83
N ALA A 445 -20.06 -7.06 41.40
CA ALA A 445 -20.81 -7.24 40.15
C ALA A 445 -19.94 -6.94 38.93
N GLU A 446 -19.18 -5.84 38.94
CA GLU A 446 -18.26 -5.47 37.89
C GLU A 446 -17.16 -6.53 37.74
N MET A 447 -16.61 -7.02 38.88
CA MET A 447 -15.62 -8.10 38.85
C MET A 447 -16.20 -9.37 38.25
N ALA A 448 -17.42 -9.75 38.63
CA ALA A 448 -18.09 -10.93 38.09
C ALA A 448 -18.29 -10.84 36.58
N THR A 449 -18.77 -9.68 36.06
CA THR A 449 -18.96 -9.48 34.61
C THR A 449 -17.63 -9.38 33.87
N SER A 450 -16.58 -8.80 34.45
CA SER A 450 -15.25 -8.75 33.90
C SER A 450 -14.65 -10.15 33.69
N SER A 451 -15.01 -11.15 34.48
CA SER A 451 -14.53 -12.52 34.34
C SER A 451 -14.83 -13.15 32.98
N PHE A 452 -15.87 -12.70 32.31
CA PHE A 452 -16.25 -13.14 30.99
C PHE A 452 -16.22 -12.01 29.95
N GLY A 453 -15.41 -10.96 30.21
CA GLY A 453 -15.04 -9.93 29.24
C GLY A 453 -16.11 -8.86 29.02
N GLN A 454 -16.95 -8.55 30.01
CA GLN A 454 -17.92 -7.47 29.94
C GLN A 454 -17.65 -6.39 31.00
N GLY A 455 -18.03 -5.15 30.67
CA GLY A 455 -17.86 -3.98 31.55
C GLY A 455 -16.53 -3.23 31.34
N PHE A 456 -15.66 -3.71 30.51
CA PHE A 456 -14.45 -3.00 30.08
C PHE A 456 -14.23 -3.17 28.57
N ASN A 457 -13.44 -2.28 27.98
CA ASN A 457 -13.17 -2.33 26.55
C ASN A 457 -11.68 -2.50 26.27
N CYS A 458 -11.38 -3.15 25.14
CA CYS A 458 -10.04 -3.24 24.56
C CYS A 458 -10.11 -3.08 23.04
N THR A 459 -8.97 -2.84 22.39
CA THR A 459 -8.88 -2.87 20.92
C THR A 459 -8.73 -4.30 20.40
N PRO A 460 -9.11 -4.60 19.16
CA PRO A 460 -8.89 -5.93 18.55
C PRO A 460 -7.41 -6.36 18.62
N ILE A 461 -6.47 -5.45 18.38
CA ILE A 461 -5.03 -5.78 18.47
C ILE A 461 -4.60 -6.10 19.90
N GLN A 462 -5.12 -5.42 20.92
CA GLN A 462 -4.86 -5.77 22.33
C GLN A 462 -5.40 -7.17 22.64
N ALA A 463 -6.62 -7.49 22.18
CA ALA A 463 -7.25 -8.78 22.44
C ALA A 463 -6.45 -9.95 21.84
N ILE A 464 -6.05 -9.87 20.57
CA ILE A 464 -5.28 -10.95 19.92
C ILE A 464 -3.87 -11.06 20.47
N THR A 465 -3.22 -9.94 20.82
CA THR A 465 -1.89 -9.91 21.40
C THR A 465 -1.88 -10.55 22.81
N ALA A 466 -2.84 -10.18 23.66
CA ALA A 466 -3.01 -10.79 24.97
C ALA A 466 -3.33 -12.30 24.87
N PHE A 467 -4.20 -12.69 23.94
CA PHE A 467 -4.53 -14.09 23.71
C PHE A 467 -3.32 -14.89 23.19
N SER A 468 -2.48 -14.29 22.34
CA SER A 468 -1.26 -14.92 21.84
C SER A 468 -0.32 -15.30 22.97
N SER A 469 -0.25 -14.53 24.04
CA SER A 469 0.64 -14.81 25.17
C SER A 469 0.26 -16.08 25.95
N ILE A 470 -1.02 -16.44 25.97
CA ILE A 470 -1.46 -17.68 26.66
C ILE A 470 -1.29 -18.95 25.82
N ILE A 471 -0.79 -18.83 24.58
CA ILE A 471 -0.55 -19.99 23.69
C ILE A 471 0.89 -20.11 23.20
N ASN A 472 1.74 -19.11 23.47
CA ASN A 472 3.12 -19.06 22.99
C ASN A 472 4.18 -19.28 24.10
N GLY A 473 3.81 -19.84 25.25
CA GLY A 473 4.68 -20.04 26.41
C GLY A 473 4.73 -18.84 27.37
N GLY A 474 3.70 -18.01 27.40
CA GLY A 474 3.50 -16.93 28.36
C GLY A 474 4.11 -15.57 27.98
N LYS A 475 4.50 -15.35 26.73
CA LYS A 475 5.23 -14.15 26.28
C LYS A 475 4.29 -13.17 25.61
N LEU A 476 4.16 -11.96 26.14
CA LEU A 476 3.49 -10.85 25.47
C LEU A 476 4.43 -10.28 24.41
N MET A 477 4.09 -10.46 23.14
CA MET A 477 4.90 -10.00 22.01
C MET A 477 4.43 -8.62 21.56
N ARG A 478 5.36 -7.77 21.13
CA ARG A 478 5.03 -6.53 20.43
C ARG A 478 4.61 -6.86 18.99
N PRO A 479 3.38 -6.51 18.56
CA PRO A 479 2.99 -6.70 17.17
C PRO A 479 3.69 -5.67 16.25
N TYR A 480 3.96 -6.06 14.98
CA TYR A 480 4.53 -5.16 13.99
C TYR A 480 4.15 -5.56 12.56
N VAL A 481 4.16 -4.57 11.67
CA VAL A 481 3.76 -4.70 10.25
C VAL A 481 4.94 -4.57 9.30
N VAL A 482 5.96 -3.77 9.64
CA VAL A 482 7.16 -3.61 8.81
C VAL A 482 8.29 -4.44 9.40
N SER A 483 8.84 -5.37 8.63
CA SER A 483 9.99 -6.18 9.04
C SER A 483 11.31 -5.46 8.78
N GLN A 484 11.46 -4.83 7.60
CA GLN A 484 12.74 -4.23 7.20
C GLN A 484 12.54 -2.94 6.41
N VAL A 485 13.49 -2.02 6.57
CA VAL A 485 13.73 -0.88 5.70
C VAL A 485 15.02 -1.14 4.94
N VAL A 486 14.95 -1.13 3.60
CA VAL A 486 16.06 -1.52 2.72
C VAL A 486 16.40 -0.35 1.79
N ASP A 487 17.68 0.01 1.70
CA ASP A 487 18.15 1.07 0.81
C ASP A 487 18.15 0.64 -0.67
N ASN A 488 18.56 1.55 -1.56
CA ASN A 488 18.57 1.30 -3.00
C ASN A 488 19.68 0.32 -3.44
N ASP A 489 20.66 0.07 -2.59
CA ASP A 489 21.75 -0.88 -2.82
C ASP A 489 21.42 -2.28 -2.28
N GLY A 490 20.27 -2.42 -1.60
CA GLY A 490 19.82 -3.68 -1.03
C GLY A 490 20.29 -3.93 0.41
N ASN A 491 20.89 -2.93 1.08
CA ASN A 491 21.31 -3.06 2.47
C ASN A 491 20.12 -2.80 3.41
N ILE A 492 20.04 -3.55 4.49
CA ILE A 492 19.04 -3.34 5.54
C ILE A 492 19.49 -2.12 6.38
N VAL A 493 18.69 -1.06 6.35
CA VAL A 493 18.93 0.18 7.11
C VAL A 493 18.29 0.09 8.51
N LYS A 494 17.11 -0.52 8.57
CA LYS A 494 16.38 -0.78 9.82
C LYS A 494 15.77 -2.16 9.75
N GLU A 495 15.72 -2.86 10.88
CA GLU A 495 15.09 -4.16 11.03
C GLU A 495 14.25 -4.19 12.30
N ASN A 496 13.01 -4.62 12.19
CA ASN A 496 12.18 -4.97 13.32
C ASN A 496 12.27 -6.48 13.52
N SER A 497 12.73 -6.88 14.68
CA SER A 497 12.81 -8.29 15.10
C SER A 497 11.77 -8.58 16.17
N PRO A 498 11.38 -9.84 16.37
CA PRO A 498 10.46 -10.24 17.42
C PRO A 498 10.88 -9.70 18.78
N GLN A 499 10.01 -8.96 19.44
CA GLN A 499 10.26 -8.33 20.73
C GLN A 499 9.29 -8.87 21.80
N VAL A 500 9.83 -9.50 22.84
CA VAL A 500 9.09 -9.85 24.05
C VAL A 500 8.95 -8.59 24.91
N VAL A 501 7.73 -8.13 25.13
CA VAL A 501 7.44 -6.98 26.01
C VAL A 501 7.62 -7.43 27.47
N ARG A 502 7.01 -8.56 27.84
CA ARG A 502 7.12 -9.18 29.16
C ARG A 502 6.66 -10.64 29.12
N SER A 503 7.03 -11.43 30.13
CA SER A 503 6.41 -12.73 30.38
C SER A 503 5.24 -12.52 31.35
N VAL A 504 4.07 -13.00 30.99
CA VAL A 504 2.81 -12.75 31.74
C VAL A 504 2.34 -13.95 32.54
N VAL A 505 2.64 -15.15 32.04
CA VAL A 505 2.41 -16.42 32.74
C VAL A 505 3.55 -17.39 32.46
N SER A 506 3.64 -18.47 33.25
CA SER A 506 4.56 -19.56 33.04
C SER A 506 4.24 -20.35 31.76
N LYS A 507 5.24 -21.10 31.29
CA LYS A 507 5.05 -22.03 30.15
C LYS A 507 4.01 -23.09 30.49
N GLU A 508 4.03 -23.60 31.72
CA GLU A 508 3.10 -24.62 32.23
C GLU A 508 1.68 -24.15 32.16
N THR A 509 1.38 -22.93 32.63
CA THR A 509 0.06 -22.31 32.54
C THR A 509 -0.37 -22.12 31.08
N SER A 510 0.53 -21.61 30.24
CA SER A 510 0.29 -21.43 28.81
C SER A 510 -0.02 -22.75 28.11
N ASP A 511 0.78 -23.80 28.34
CA ASP A 511 0.60 -25.11 27.73
C ASP A 511 -0.75 -25.74 28.12
N PHE A 512 -1.14 -25.63 29.40
CA PHE A 512 -2.45 -26.13 29.84
C PHE A 512 -3.61 -25.41 29.16
N VAL A 513 -3.60 -24.06 29.19
CA VAL A 513 -4.69 -23.26 28.60
C VAL A 513 -4.77 -23.47 27.09
N ARG A 514 -3.64 -23.55 26.42
CA ARG A 514 -3.54 -23.83 24.98
C ARG A 514 -4.20 -25.17 24.66
N THR A 515 -3.83 -26.26 25.37
CA THR A 515 -4.42 -27.57 25.15
C THR A 515 -5.91 -27.61 25.50
N ALA A 516 -6.33 -26.96 26.60
CA ALA A 516 -7.72 -26.93 27.04
C ALA A 516 -8.66 -26.27 26.02
N MET A 517 -8.15 -25.34 25.19
CA MET A 517 -8.96 -24.69 24.16
C MET A 517 -9.21 -25.55 22.90
N GLU A 518 -8.58 -26.71 22.75
CA GLU A 518 -8.92 -27.72 21.75
C GLU A 518 -10.37 -28.21 21.94
N ASP A 519 -10.82 -28.36 23.20
CA ASP A 519 -12.17 -28.79 23.52
C ASP A 519 -13.27 -27.85 22.98
N VAL A 520 -12.95 -26.60 22.71
CA VAL A 520 -13.86 -25.65 22.06
C VAL A 520 -14.23 -26.10 20.64
N PHE A 521 -13.28 -26.72 19.92
CA PHE A 521 -13.49 -27.21 18.56
C PHE A 521 -14.01 -28.66 18.50
N THR A 522 -13.71 -29.47 19.48
CA THR A 522 -14.16 -30.88 19.51
C THR A 522 -15.58 -31.01 20.10
N GLU A 523 -15.87 -30.35 21.20
CA GLU A 523 -17.11 -30.49 21.97
C GLU A 523 -17.85 -29.17 22.21
N GLY A 524 -17.16 -28.03 22.02
CA GLY A 524 -17.62 -26.71 22.42
C GLY A 524 -18.24 -25.87 21.31
N THR A 525 -18.24 -24.56 21.56
CA THR A 525 -18.90 -23.54 20.73
C THR A 525 -18.27 -23.31 19.37
N GLY A 526 -17.03 -23.72 19.15
CA GLY A 526 -16.28 -23.64 17.89
C GLY A 526 -16.41 -24.84 16.97
N LYS A 527 -17.11 -25.90 17.38
CA LYS A 527 -17.20 -27.20 16.64
C LYS A 527 -17.53 -27.05 15.16
N LYS A 528 -18.38 -26.11 14.78
CA LYS A 528 -18.75 -25.86 13.37
C LYS A 528 -17.62 -25.27 12.52
N ALA A 529 -16.56 -24.74 13.14
CA ALA A 529 -15.36 -24.26 12.44
C ALA A 529 -14.29 -25.34 12.32
N ALA A 530 -14.47 -26.53 12.91
CA ALA A 530 -13.52 -27.62 12.80
C ALA A 530 -13.33 -28.02 11.33
N ILE A 531 -12.08 -28.25 10.94
CA ILE A 531 -11.67 -28.76 9.64
C ILE A 531 -11.12 -30.14 9.85
N GLN A 532 -11.64 -31.10 9.09
CA GLN A 532 -11.23 -32.50 9.24
C GLN A 532 -9.72 -32.65 9.00
N GLY A 533 -9.05 -33.28 9.94
CA GLY A 533 -7.62 -33.55 9.85
C GLY A 533 -6.72 -32.52 10.51
N TYR A 534 -7.29 -31.46 11.09
CA TYR A 534 -6.52 -30.38 11.69
C TYR A 534 -6.96 -30.11 13.13
N ALA A 535 -5.96 -29.94 14.02
CA ALA A 535 -6.17 -29.59 15.42
C ALA A 535 -6.15 -28.06 15.60
N PHE A 536 -7.27 -27.51 16.08
CA PHE A 536 -7.42 -26.09 16.37
C PHE A 536 -7.76 -25.89 17.84
N GLY A 537 -7.23 -24.80 18.38
CA GLY A 537 -7.68 -24.25 19.63
C GLY A 537 -8.27 -22.86 19.45
N GLY A 538 -9.10 -22.44 20.36
CA GLY A 538 -9.65 -21.09 20.27
C GLY A 538 -10.83 -20.80 21.17
N LYS A 539 -11.49 -19.65 20.96
CA LYS A 539 -12.63 -19.20 21.76
C LYS A 539 -13.54 -18.30 20.96
N THR A 540 -14.83 -18.62 20.98
CA THR A 540 -15.90 -17.73 20.49
C THR A 540 -16.25 -16.68 21.53
N GLY A 541 -16.62 -15.48 21.07
CA GLY A 541 -17.07 -14.37 21.91
C GLY A 541 -18.39 -13.78 21.42
N THR A 542 -19.21 -13.41 22.38
CA THR A 542 -20.43 -12.62 22.17
C THR A 542 -20.49 -11.61 23.31
N ALA A 543 -20.42 -10.35 22.99
CA ALA A 543 -20.49 -9.28 23.97
C ALA A 543 -21.55 -8.28 23.58
N GLN A 544 -22.38 -7.90 24.55
CA GLN A 544 -23.35 -6.84 24.37
C GLN A 544 -22.65 -5.50 24.49
N GLN A 545 -22.87 -4.60 23.55
CA GLN A 545 -22.17 -3.32 23.45
C GLN A 545 -23.04 -2.15 23.89
N GLY A 546 -22.48 -1.26 24.71
CA GLY A 546 -23.10 0.00 25.12
C GLY A 546 -24.42 -0.18 25.86
N ASP A 547 -25.43 0.58 25.48
CA ASP A 547 -26.78 0.51 26.09
C ASP A 547 -27.44 -0.86 25.84
N ARG A 548 -27.53 -1.66 26.89
CA ARG A 548 -28.02 -3.05 26.84
C ARG A 548 -29.50 -3.15 26.41
N SER A 549 -30.27 -2.08 26.51
CA SER A 549 -31.66 -2.02 26.01
C SER A 549 -31.73 -2.09 24.48
N LYS A 550 -30.65 -1.69 23.77
CA LYS A 550 -30.59 -1.64 22.31
C LYS A 550 -30.16 -2.97 21.66
N GLN A 551 -29.85 -3.99 22.48
CA GLN A 551 -29.47 -5.33 22.02
C GLN A 551 -28.39 -5.33 20.90
N LYS A 552 -27.42 -4.41 20.98
CA LYS A 552 -26.28 -4.38 20.05
C LYS A 552 -25.19 -5.30 20.56
N TYR A 553 -24.64 -6.11 19.68
CA TYR A 553 -23.62 -7.12 20.02
C TYR A 553 -22.39 -6.99 19.16
N THR A 554 -21.24 -7.34 19.72
CA THR A 554 -20.03 -7.65 18.96
C THR A 554 -19.81 -9.16 19.06
N LEU A 555 -19.64 -9.76 17.90
CA LEU A 555 -19.43 -11.18 17.75
C LEU A 555 -17.97 -11.40 17.34
N SER A 556 -17.25 -12.23 18.05
CA SER A 556 -15.84 -12.46 17.82
C SER A 556 -15.48 -13.94 17.88
N PHE A 557 -14.40 -14.32 17.20
CA PHE A 557 -13.81 -15.63 17.31
C PHE A 557 -12.29 -15.51 17.21
N ILE A 558 -11.57 -16.02 18.19
CA ILE A 558 -10.12 -16.22 18.12
C ILE A 558 -9.85 -17.71 17.96
N ALA A 559 -9.06 -18.06 16.94
CA ALA A 559 -8.64 -19.43 16.68
C ALA A 559 -7.18 -19.48 16.29
N TYR A 560 -6.50 -20.56 16.62
CA TYR A 560 -5.12 -20.83 16.22
C TYR A 560 -4.97 -22.26 15.73
N HIS A 561 -4.02 -22.48 14.83
CA HIS A 561 -3.64 -23.79 14.31
C HIS A 561 -2.34 -24.28 14.95
N SER A 562 -2.27 -25.58 15.10
CA SER A 562 -1.32 -26.41 15.85
C SER A 562 -1.45 -26.18 17.35
N ILE A 563 -1.98 -27.22 18.02
CA ILE A 563 -2.08 -27.21 19.49
C ILE A 563 -0.69 -27.28 20.12
N GLU A 564 0.26 -27.98 19.51
CA GLU A 564 1.59 -28.16 20.08
C GLU A 564 2.47 -26.93 19.88
N ASP A 565 2.45 -26.35 18.68
CA ASP A 565 3.37 -25.27 18.28
C ASP A 565 2.68 -24.22 17.40
N PRO A 566 1.81 -23.36 17.96
CA PRO A 566 1.04 -22.39 17.20
C PRO A 566 1.94 -21.40 16.42
N ASN A 567 1.74 -21.34 15.09
CA ASN A 567 2.41 -20.37 14.21
C ASN A 567 1.45 -19.34 13.62
N ILE A 568 0.14 -19.64 13.68
CA ILE A 568 -0.92 -18.78 13.15
C ILE A 568 -2.01 -18.66 14.19
N ILE A 569 -2.39 -17.42 14.48
CA ILE A 569 -3.58 -17.06 15.26
C ILE A 569 -4.41 -16.07 14.46
N CYS A 570 -5.72 -16.29 14.43
CA CYS A 570 -6.69 -15.44 13.73
C CYS A 570 -7.71 -14.89 14.72
N LEU A 571 -8.05 -13.61 14.56
CA LEU A 571 -9.23 -13.00 15.17
C LEU A 571 -10.18 -12.62 14.03
N THR A 572 -11.46 -12.96 14.15
CA THR A 572 -12.53 -12.43 13.31
C THR A 572 -13.58 -11.73 14.18
N LEU A 573 -14.10 -10.59 13.71
CA LEU A 573 -15.00 -9.74 14.45
C LEU A 573 -16.10 -9.19 13.55
N ILE A 574 -17.36 -9.22 14.05
CA ILE A 574 -18.54 -8.62 13.43
C ILE A 574 -19.15 -7.66 14.44
N HIS A 575 -19.07 -6.37 14.16
CA HIS A 575 -19.47 -5.33 15.09
C HIS A 575 -20.88 -4.85 14.81
N LYS A 576 -21.78 -5.06 15.78
CA LYS A 576 -23.18 -4.62 15.76
C LYS A 576 -23.94 -4.99 14.47
N PRO A 577 -24.06 -6.29 14.13
CA PRO A 577 -24.89 -6.72 13.01
C PRO A 577 -26.33 -6.23 13.15
N ALA A 578 -26.96 -5.86 12.03
CA ALA A 578 -28.30 -5.28 12.05
C ALA A 578 -29.36 -6.27 12.55
N ASN A 579 -29.22 -7.55 12.19
CA ASN A 579 -30.21 -8.62 12.45
C ASN A 579 -29.64 -9.70 13.35
N TYR A 580 -29.16 -9.32 14.55
CA TYR A 580 -28.55 -10.28 15.48
C TYR A 580 -29.50 -11.42 15.88
N SER A 581 -30.80 -11.13 16.07
CA SER A 581 -31.81 -12.13 16.47
C SER A 581 -31.98 -13.27 15.46
N ASP A 582 -31.76 -13.00 14.19
CA ASP A 582 -31.97 -13.94 13.09
C ASP A 582 -30.78 -14.88 12.87
N VAL A 583 -29.59 -14.49 13.34
CA VAL A 583 -28.34 -15.23 13.11
C VAL A 583 -27.86 -16.04 14.32
N GLY A 584 -28.42 -15.87 15.52
CA GLY A 584 -28.00 -16.59 16.73
C GLY A 584 -26.52 -16.36 17.08
N GLY A 585 -26.25 -15.65 18.16
CA GLY A 585 -24.97 -15.01 18.51
C GLY A 585 -23.66 -15.74 18.23
N ALA A 586 -23.58 -17.06 18.42
CA ALA A 586 -22.34 -17.80 18.24
C ALA A 586 -22.11 -18.33 16.81
N ALA A 587 -23.12 -18.28 15.93
CA ALA A 587 -23.01 -18.86 14.59
C ALA A 587 -22.31 -17.93 13.58
N THR A 588 -22.42 -16.63 13.75
CA THR A 588 -22.00 -15.62 12.76
C THR A 588 -20.50 -15.56 12.51
N PRO A 589 -19.57 -15.48 13.50
CA PRO A 589 -18.14 -15.45 13.23
C PRO A 589 -17.55 -16.84 12.91
N VAL A 590 -18.27 -17.92 13.20
CA VAL A 590 -17.77 -19.30 13.02
C VAL A 590 -17.56 -19.66 11.56
N PRO A 591 -18.51 -19.41 10.62
CA PRO A 591 -18.27 -19.64 9.19
C PRO A 591 -17.15 -18.75 8.63
N MET A 592 -17.06 -17.49 9.08
CA MET A 592 -16.00 -16.55 8.68
C MET A 592 -14.63 -17.11 9.05
N MET A 593 -14.45 -17.57 10.30
CA MET A 593 -13.21 -18.19 10.78
C MET A 593 -12.89 -19.47 10.02
N LYS A 594 -13.88 -20.35 9.83
CA LYS A 594 -13.68 -21.61 9.10
C LYS A 594 -13.12 -21.37 7.70
N THR A 595 -13.77 -20.50 6.94
CA THR A 595 -13.35 -20.17 5.57
C THR A 595 -11.94 -19.57 5.53
N LEU A 596 -11.63 -18.69 6.50
CA LEU A 596 -10.29 -18.08 6.61
C LEU A 596 -9.22 -19.15 6.86
N LEU A 597 -9.46 -20.04 7.84
CA LEU A 597 -8.53 -21.11 8.17
C LEU A 597 -8.36 -22.11 7.01
N GLU A 598 -9.43 -22.49 6.32
CA GLU A 598 -9.38 -23.37 5.14
C GLU A 598 -8.51 -22.76 4.03
N LYS A 599 -8.70 -21.48 3.73
CA LYS A 599 -7.89 -20.77 2.73
C LYS A 599 -6.41 -20.71 3.13
N ILE A 600 -6.10 -20.36 4.40
CA ILE A 600 -4.72 -20.28 4.90
C ILE A 600 -4.05 -21.65 4.86
N ILE A 601 -4.71 -22.70 5.36
CA ILE A 601 -4.17 -24.08 5.35
C ILE A 601 -3.81 -24.53 3.94
N ASN A 602 -4.71 -24.28 2.99
CA ASN A 602 -4.49 -24.64 1.60
C ASN A 602 -3.34 -23.83 0.97
N TYR A 603 -3.27 -22.53 1.27
CA TYR A 603 -2.24 -21.64 0.73
C TYR A 603 -0.85 -21.98 1.30
N GLU A 604 -0.74 -22.11 2.62
CA GLU A 604 0.51 -22.44 3.32
C GLU A 604 0.87 -23.95 3.17
N ALA A 605 0.04 -24.74 2.46
CA ALA A 605 0.18 -26.17 2.30
C ALA A 605 0.45 -26.90 3.65
N ILE A 606 -0.26 -26.48 4.70
CA ILE A 606 -0.10 -27.05 6.04
C ILE A 606 -0.56 -28.51 6.00
N PRO A 607 0.29 -29.48 6.39
CA PRO A 607 -0.13 -30.86 6.40
C PRO A 607 -1.14 -31.14 7.50
N PRO A 608 -2.09 -32.10 7.31
CA PRO A 608 -2.99 -32.53 8.36
C PRO A 608 -2.24 -33.08 9.59
N ASP A 609 -2.78 -32.80 10.77
CA ASP A 609 -2.25 -33.35 12.02
C ASP A 609 -2.52 -34.86 12.10
N ASN A 610 -1.47 -35.64 12.37
CA ASN A 610 -1.55 -37.11 12.35
C ASN A 610 -2.04 -37.75 13.69
N ASP A 611 -2.65 -37.00 14.57
CA ASP A 611 -2.96 -37.44 15.94
C ASP A 611 -4.16 -38.42 16.09
N GLY A 612 -4.83 -38.75 14.96
CA GLY A 612 -5.96 -39.66 14.91
C GLY A 612 -7.23 -39.24 15.62
N LYS A 613 -7.22 -38.10 16.33
CA LYS A 613 -8.36 -37.60 17.14
C LYS A 613 -9.50 -37.02 16.29
N PHE A 614 -9.20 -36.62 15.04
CA PHE A 614 -10.17 -35.95 14.14
C PHE A 614 -10.78 -36.87 13.09
N GLY A 615 -10.80 -38.14 13.34
CA GLY A 615 -11.62 -39.11 12.53
C GLY A 615 -11.18 -39.27 11.09
N ILE A 616 -9.92 -39.03 10.78
CA ILE A 616 -9.38 -39.41 9.49
C ILE A 616 -9.26 -40.93 9.49
N ALA A 617 -10.17 -41.62 8.77
CA ALA A 617 -9.80 -42.87 8.16
C ALA A 617 -8.45 -42.64 7.47
N LYS A 618 -7.41 -43.45 7.82
CA LYS A 618 -6.10 -43.36 7.16
C LYS A 618 -6.30 -43.02 5.70
N VAL A 619 -6.03 -41.77 5.33
CA VAL A 619 -5.87 -41.44 3.92
C VAL A 619 -4.67 -42.24 3.52
N ASP A 620 -4.88 -43.09 2.56
CA ASP A 620 -3.84 -43.96 2.01
C ASP A 620 -2.68 -43.04 1.58
N THR A 621 -1.63 -43.02 2.37
CA THR A 621 -0.47 -42.10 2.19
C THR A 621 0.44 -42.61 1.08
N ALA A 622 -0.16 -43.13 0.00
CA ALA A 622 0.55 -43.62 -1.14
C ALA A 622 0.77 -42.51 -2.17
N GLN A 623 1.53 -41.51 -1.84
CA GLN A 623 2.46 -40.86 -2.74
C GLN A 623 3.11 -39.67 -1.99
N ASN A 624 4.14 -39.96 -1.21
CA ASN A 624 5.02 -38.92 -0.74
C ASN A 624 5.73 -38.28 -1.95
N TYR A 625 5.53 -37.01 -2.19
CA TYR A 625 6.29 -36.27 -3.19
C TYR A 625 7.64 -35.88 -2.57
N THR A 626 8.73 -36.33 -3.19
CA THR A 626 10.07 -35.90 -2.80
C THR A 626 10.44 -34.66 -3.62
N VAL A 627 10.65 -33.54 -2.96
CA VAL A 627 11.08 -32.31 -3.61
C VAL A 627 12.43 -32.55 -4.30
N LYS A 628 12.49 -32.33 -5.61
CA LYS A 628 13.75 -32.44 -6.35
C LYS A 628 14.73 -31.36 -5.91
N ASP A 629 16.01 -31.69 -5.89
CA ASP A 629 17.07 -30.72 -5.59
C ASP A 629 17.49 -30.00 -6.89
N TYR A 630 17.18 -28.72 -6.95
CA TYR A 630 17.56 -27.83 -8.05
C TYR A 630 18.72 -26.93 -7.70
N THR A 631 19.33 -27.07 -6.50
CA THR A 631 20.51 -26.27 -6.14
C THR A 631 21.67 -26.58 -7.10
N LYS A 632 22.41 -25.54 -7.52
CA LYS A 632 23.48 -25.55 -8.51
C LYS A 632 22.99 -25.83 -9.96
N SER A 633 21.71 -26.01 -10.19
CA SER A 633 21.15 -26.15 -11.54
C SER A 633 21.01 -24.80 -12.23
N ASN A 634 20.97 -24.83 -13.55
CA ASN A 634 20.72 -23.65 -14.35
C ASN A 634 19.25 -23.23 -14.22
N LEU A 635 19.01 -21.93 -14.02
CA LEU A 635 17.66 -21.38 -13.82
C LEU A 635 16.72 -21.72 -14.98
N LYS A 636 17.14 -21.51 -16.24
CA LYS A 636 16.29 -21.71 -17.41
C LYS A 636 15.78 -23.15 -17.52
N SER A 637 16.68 -24.13 -17.42
CA SER A 637 16.31 -25.55 -17.50
C SER A 637 15.45 -25.99 -16.31
N THR A 638 15.67 -25.40 -15.13
CA THR A 638 14.83 -25.66 -13.96
C THR A 638 13.42 -25.10 -14.14
N ILE A 639 13.29 -23.88 -14.65
CA ILE A 639 11.99 -23.25 -14.96
C ILE A 639 11.21 -24.12 -15.94
N GLU A 640 11.83 -24.59 -17.02
CA GLU A 640 11.19 -25.49 -17.99
C GLU A 640 10.70 -26.78 -17.31
N THR A 641 11.50 -27.37 -16.42
CA THR A 641 11.12 -28.57 -15.66
C THR A 641 9.93 -28.31 -14.72
N LEU A 642 9.94 -27.20 -13.99
CA LEU A 642 8.87 -26.85 -13.05
C LEU A 642 7.55 -26.58 -13.78
N ILE A 643 7.62 -25.89 -14.93
CA ILE A 643 6.46 -25.68 -15.81
C ILE A 643 5.91 -27.04 -16.30
N ASP A 644 6.79 -27.97 -16.72
CA ASP A 644 6.39 -29.30 -17.17
C ASP A 644 5.74 -30.11 -16.05
N GLU A 645 6.25 -29.99 -14.85
CA GLU A 645 5.69 -30.62 -13.66
C GLU A 645 4.45 -29.93 -13.11
N GLY A 646 4.11 -28.72 -13.60
CA GLY A 646 3.00 -27.91 -13.10
C GLY A 646 3.23 -27.46 -11.64
N ILE A 647 4.48 -27.12 -11.28
CA ILE A 647 4.87 -26.54 -10.00
C ILE A 647 5.10 -25.05 -10.24
N ASP A 648 4.36 -24.21 -9.54
CA ASP A 648 4.61 -22.76 -9.57
C ASP A 648 5.93 -22.43 -8.85
N PHE A 649 6.53 -21.29 -9.14
CA PHE A 649 7.81 -20.93 -8.56
C PHE A 649 7.96 -19.40 -8.48
N GLU A 650 8.86 -18.98 -7.59
CA GLU A 650 9.29 -17.59 -7.45
C GLU A 650 10.81 -17.53 -7.48
N VAL A 651 11.34 -16.53 -8.18
CA VAL A 651 12.79 -16.35 -8.33
C VAL A 651 13.24 -15.10 -7.58
N ILE A 652 14.19 -15.25 -6.65
CA ILE A 652 14.77 -14.17 -5.86
C ILE A 652 16.25 -14.03 -6.22
N GLY A 653 16.68 -12.78 -6.41
CA GLY A 653 18.07 -12.45 -6.74
C GLY A 653 18.34 -12.30 -8.24
N SER A 654 19.60 -12.29 -8.62
CA SER A 654 20.07 -12.17 -9.99
C SER A 654 21.12 -13.23 -10.29
N GLY A 655 21.09 -13.81 -11.50
CA GLY A 655 22.02 -14.86 -11.91
C GLY A 655 21.32 -15.95 -12.71
N ASP A 656 22.06 -16.92 -13.15
CA ASP A 656 21.62 -18.06 -13.96
C ASP A 656 21.67 -19.41 -13.22
N THR A 657 22.13 -19.40 -11.96
CA THR A 657 22.35 -20.60 -11.16
C THR A 657 21.59 -20.51 -9.83
N ILE A 658 20.88 -21.56 -9.48
CA ILE A 658 20.11 -21.64 -8.24
C ILE A 658 21.06 -21.92 -7.07
N ALA A 659 21.15 -20.99 -6.12
CA ALA A 659 21.96 -21.13 -4.91
C ALA A 659 21.22 -21.86 -3.78
N LYS A 660 19.91 -21.57 -3.65
CA LYS A 660 19.04 -22.14 -2.60
C LYS A 660 17.64 -22.35 -3.18
N GLN A 661 16.90 -23.26 -2.58
CA GLN A 661 15.47 -23.46 -2.84
C GLN A 661 14.72 -23.70 -1.53
N SER A 662 13.42 -23.41 -1.54
CA SER A 662 12.51 -23.75 -0.45
C SER A 662 11.17 -24.23 -1.06
N PRO A 663 10.66 -25.41 -0.62
CA PRO A 663 11.27 -26.39 0.27
C PRO A 663 12.61 -26.94 -0.25
N ALA A 664 13.49 -27.35 0.69
CA ALA A 664 14.79 -27.89 0.33
C ALA A 664 14.71 -29.19 -0.47
N GLY A 665 15.68 -29.45 -1.36
CA GLY A 665 15.80 -30.72 -2.08
C GLY A 665 15.83 -31.91 -1.11
N GLY A 666 15.14 -32.98 -1.44
CA GLY A 666 14.99 -34.16 -0.59
C GLY A 666 13.87 -34.07 0.46
N THR A 667 13.22 -32.92 0.63
CA THR A 667 12.09 -32.77 1.56
C THR A 667 10.95 -33.72 1.11
N GLN A 668 10.45 -34.53 2.03
CA GLN A 668 9.29 -35.38 1.82
C GLN A 668 8.02 -34.59 2.12
N LEU A 669 7.19 -34.36 1.09
CA LEU A 669 5.91 -33.70 1.21
C LEU A 669 4.79 -34.75 0.95
N LYS A 670 3.66 -34.59 1.60
CA LYS A 670 2.47 -35.44 1.39
C LYS A 670 1.78 -35.19 0.06
N ALA A 671 2.08 -34.07 -0.57
CA ALA A 671 1.60 -33.69 -1.90
C ALA A 671 2.68 -32.91 -2.64
N LYS A 672 2.50 -32.79 -3.94
CA LYS A 672 3.32 -31.90 -4.79
C LYS A 672 3.24 -30.46 -4.26
N PRO A 673 4.37 -29.74 -4.11
CA PRO A 673 4.33 -28.35 -3.64
C PRO A 673 3.57 -27.49 -4.66
N SER A 674 2.71 -26.62 -4.19
CA SER A 674 2.02 -25.65 -5.03
C SER A 674 2.98 -24.59 -5.58
N LYS A 675 4.05 -24.27 -4.81
CA LYS A 675 5.05 -23.25 -5.17
C LYS A 675 6.44 -23.61 -4.64
N LEU A 676 7.48 -23.30 -5.41
CA LEU A 676 8.89 -23.38 -5.03
C LEU A 676 9.53 -21.99 -5.06
N LEU A 677 10.29 -21.67 -4.02
CA LEU A 677 11.09 -20.46 -3.97
C LEU A 677 12.52 -20.79 -4.42
N LEU A 678 13.03 -20.10 -5.44
CA LEU A 678 14.37 -20.28 -6.00
C LEU A 678 15.20 -19.03 -5.76
N SER A 679 16.26 -19.13 -4.95
CA SER A 679 17.21 -18.03 -4.72
C SER A 679 18.43 -18.21 -5.60
N LEU A 680 18.83 -17.19 -6.37
CA LEU A 680 19.93 -17.23 -7.29
C LEU A 680 21.25 -16.81 -6.64
N SER A 681 22.37 -17.29 -7.17
CA SER A 681 23.70 -16.82 -6.85
C SER A 681 23.95 -15.50 -7.61
N ASN A 682 24.42 -14.45 -6.93
CA ASN A 682 24.69 -13.12 -7.52
C ASN A 682 25.78 -13.07 -8.61
N SER A 683 26.01 -14.15 -9.35
CA SER A 683 27.15 -14.32 -10.27
C SER A 683 26.82 -14.15 -11.76
N GLY A 684 25.64 -13.65 -12.15
CA GLY A 684 25.24 -13.55 -13.56
C GLY A 684 24.69 -12.18 -13.98
N LYS A 685 24.81 -11.87 -15.28
CA LYS A 685 24.24 -10.66 -15.92
C LYS A 685 22.83 -10.88 -16.48
N THR A 686 22.13 -11.91 -16.08
CA THR A 686 20.83 -12.25 -16.65
C THR A 686 19.76 -11.26 -16.19
N THR A 687 19.13 -10.57 -17.12
CA THR A 687 18.02 -9.65 -16.85
C THR A 687 16.72 -10.45 -16.81
N LEU A 688 16.12 -10.55 -15.64
CA LEU A 688 14.83 -11.19 -15.46
C LEU A 688 13.69 -10.19 -15.74
N VAL A 689 12.67 -10.63 -16.48
CA VAL A 689 11.50 -9.84 -16.86
C VAL A 689 10.27 -10.41 -16.17
N PRO A 690 9.40 -9.60 -15.55
CA PRO A 690 8.19 -10.11 -14.92
C PRO A 690 7.19 -10.59 -15.99
N VAL A 691 6.58 -11.77 -15.76
CA VAL A 691 5.53 -12.32 -16.63
C VAL A 691 4.26 -11.47 -16.44
N PRO A 692 3.64 -10.94 -17.53
CA PRO A 692 2.39 -10.19 -17.41
C PRO A 692 1.24 -11.10 -16.97
N ASP A 693 0.25 -10.52 -16.28
CA ASP A 693 -0.98 -11.21 -15.96
C ASP A 693 -1.89 -11.28 -17.21
N VAL A 694 -2.20 -12.49 -17.65
CA VAL A 694 -3.09 -12.74 -18.79
C VAL A 694 -4.36 -13.50 -18.39
N THR A 695 -4.59 -13.67 -17.08
CA THR A 695 -5.83 -14.30 -16.59
C THR A 695 -7.05 -13.43 -16.92
N GLY A 696 -8.14 -14.05 -17.31
CA GLY A 696 -9.35 -13.35 -17.75
C GLY A 696 -9.34 -12.85 -19.19
N LEU A 697 -8.19 -12.90 -19.89
CA LEU A 697 -8.09 -12.52 -21.30
C LEU A 697 -8.52 -13.68 -22.22
N SER A 698 -8.90 -13.35 -23.46
CA SER A 698 -9.04 -14.37 -24.50
C SER A 698 -7.69 -15.02 -24.81
N ALA A 699 -7.69 -16.27 -25.31
CA ALA A 699 -6.47 -16.97 -25.72
C ALA A 699 -5.62 -16.13 -26.71
N SER A 700 -6.26 -15.43 -27.63
CA SER A 700 -5.59 -14.58 -28.63
C SER A 700 -4.98 -13.32 -28.01
N ASP A 701 -5.67 -12.69 -27.05
CA ASP A 701 -5.16 -11.49 -26.37
C ASP A 701 -4.04 -11.83 -25.40
N ALA A 702 -4.19 -12.97 -24.67
CA ALA A 702 -3.14 -13.50 -23.80
C ALA A 702 -1.85 -13.78 -24.58
N LYS A 703 -1.98 -14.46 -25.73
CA LYS A 703 -0.84 -14.75 -26.61
C LYS A 703 -0.16 -13.46 -27.06
N ARG A 704 -0.93 -12.50 -27.58
CA ARG A 704 -0.39 -11.22 -28.06
C ARG A 704 0.31 -10.44 -26.94
N MET A 705 -0.26 -10.43 -25.73
CA MET A 705 0.32 -9.75 -24.58
C MET A 705 1.64 -10.39 -24.13
N LEU A 706 1.70 -11.71 -24.07
CA LEU A 706 2.91 -12.46 -23.71
C LEU A 706 4.01 -12.26 -24.75
N GLU A 707 3.70 -12.38 -26.03
CA GLU A 707 4.66 -12.23 -27.12
C GLU A 707 5.21 -10.80 -27.20
N SER A 708 4.35 -9.77 -27.03
CA SER A 708 4.81 -8.38 -26.99
C SER A 708 5.69 -8.06 -25.76
N SER A 709 5.59 -8.86 -24.71
CA SER A 709 6.42 -8.78 -23.51
C SER A 709 7.70 -9.63 -23.58
N GLY A 710 7.95 -10.29 -24.73
CA GLY A 710 9.15 -11.09 -24.97
C GLY A 710 9.07 -12.54 -24.48
N PHE A 711 7.87 -13.07 -24.25
CA PHE A 711 7.65 -14.46 -23.84
C PHE A 711 7.07 -15.30 -24.98
N LYS A 712 7.23 -16.60 -24.90
CA LYS A 712 6.50 -17.56 -25.74
C LYS A 712 5.18 -17.95 -25.05
N CYS A 713 4.11 -18.16 -25.81
CA CYS A 713 2.83 -18.59 -25.26
C CYS A 713 2.49 -20.00 -25.75
N SER A 714 2.07 -20.85 -24.81
CA SER A 714 1.50 -22.18 -25.09
C SER A 714 0.10 -22.26 -24.47
N VAL A 715 -0.91 -22.57 -25.28
CA VAL A 715 -2.31 -22.63 -24.85
C VAL A 715 -2.74 -24.10 -24.72
N ALA A 716 -3.34 -24.46 -23.58
CA ALA A 716 -3.99 -25.76 -23.37
C ALA A 716 -5.50 -25.54 -23.15
N ASP A 717 -6.33 -26.32 -23.82
CA ASP A 717 -7.80 -26.30 -23.73
C ASP A 717 -8.28 -27.47 -22.88
N ASP A 718 -8.96 -27.20 -21.77
CA ASP A 718 -9.51 -28.22 -20.86
C ASP A 718 -10.94 -28.69 -21.27
N SER A 719 -11.50 -28.18 -22.38
CA SER A 719 -12.84 -28.53 -22.81
C SER A 719 -12.98 -29.95 -23.36
N ASN A 720 -11.87 -30.73 -23.46
CA ASN A 720 -11.85 -32.09 -23.94
C ASN A 720 -11.10 -33.05 -22.98
N SER A 721 -11.65 -33.30 -21.80
CA SER A 721 -11.13 -34.34 -20.90
C SER A 721 -11.70 -35.69 -21.16
N ASN A 722 -11.55 -36.25 -22.38
CA ASN A 722 -11.73 -37.68 -22.70
C ASN A 722 -11.00 -37.99 -23.99
N SER A 723 -9.72 -38.10 -23.96
CA SER A 723 -8.85 -38.96 -24.78
C SER A 723 -7.39 -38.55 -24.57
N ASP A 724 -6.55 -39.51 -24.36
CA ASP A 724 -5.09 -39.44 -24.44
C ASP A 724 -4.65 -39.04 -25.85
N GLU A 725 -4.60 -37.74 -26.16
CA GLU A 725 -3.80 -37.20 -27.26
C GLU A 725 -3.50 -35.72 -26.96
N LYS A 726 -2.23 -35.48 -26.64
CA LYS A 726 -1.65 -34.16 -26.51
C LYS A 726 -1.49 -33.52 -27.89
N GLU A 727 -2.43 -32.73 -28.36
CA GLU A 727 -2.15 -31.78 -29.43
C GLU A 727 -1.53 -30.51 -28.84
N THR A 728 -0.21 -30.45 -28.92
CA THR A 728 0.57 -29.25 -28.57
C THR A 728 0.70 -28.42 -29.84
N TYR A 729 -0.06 -27.31 -29.94
CA TYR A 729 0.15 -26.36 -31.00
C TYR A 729 1.37 -25.49 -30.65
N ALA A 730 2.55 -25.95 -31.13
CA ALA A 730 3.73 -25.09 -31.15
C ALA A 730 3.63 -24.17 -32.38
N ILE A 731 3.49 -22.86 -32.14
CA ILE A 731 3.58 -21.90 -33.24
C ILE A 731 5.01 -21.39 -33.27
N GLU A 732 5.76 -21.78 -34.31
CA GLU A 732 7.08 -21.21 -34.58
C GLU A 732 6.97 -19.69 -34.82
N THR A 733 7.66 -18.92 -34.00
CA THR A 733 7.82 -17.48 -34.22
C THR A 733 8.98 -17.26 -35.17
N THR A 734 8.70 -16.79 -36.37
CA THR A 734 9.68 -16.10 -37.20
C THR A 734 9.90 -14.70 -36.60
N THR A 735 11.11 -14.46 -36.18
CA THR A 735 11.56 -13.12 -35.74
C THR A 735 11.57 -12.19 -36.96
N HIS A 736 10.68 -11.18 -36.97
CA HIS A 736 10.83 -10.03 -37.82
C HIS A 736 11.25 -8.83 -36.95
N ASP A 737 12.36 -8.25 -37.37
CA ASP A 737 12.93 -7.00 -36.89
C ASP A 737 11.95 -5.84 -37.17
N PRO A 738 11.61 -4.97 -36.22
CA PRO A 738 10.63 -3.90 -36.43
C PRO A 738 11.27 -2.60 -36.95
N LEU A 739 12.00 -2.69 -38.05
CA LEU A 739 12.45 -1.50 -38.79
C LEU A 739 12.48 -1.88 -40.26
N GLU A 740 11.35 -1.83 -40.94
CA GLU A 740 11.24 -1.37 -42.36
C GLU A 740 9.79 -1.45 -42.84
N ASP A 741 9.38 -0.35 -43.39
CA ASP A 741 8.38 -0.10 -44.44
C ASP A 741 6.89 -0.07 -44.10
N VAL A 742 6.44 1.18 -43.99
CA VAL A 742 5.10 1.64 -44.27
C VAL A 742 4.94 1.81 -45.77
N GLU A 743 4.10 1.02 -46.42
CA GLU A 743 3.45 1.43 -47.65
C GLU A 743 1.93 1.33 -47.59
N THR A 744 1.34 2.47 -47.91
CA THR A 744 -0.06 2.77 -48.04
C THR A 744 -0.67 2.06 -49.24
N THR A 745 -1.87 1.48 -49.07
CA THR A 745 -2.87 1.49 -50.17
C THR A 745 -4.26 1.69 -49.61
N THR A 746 -4.79 2.82 -50.03
CA THR A 746 -6.21 3.24 -49.99
C THR A 746 -7.03 2.39 -50.95
N GLU A 747 -8.23 1.98 -50.58
CA GLU A 747 -9.39 1.96 -51.51
C GLU A 747 -10.68 2.15 -50.73
N GLU A 748 -11.38 3.20 -51.18
CA GLU A 748 -12.74 3.57 -50.87
C GLU A 748 -13.75 2.57 -51.52
N LYS A 749 -14.87 2.34 -50.85
CA LYS A 749 -16.19 2.55 -51.50
C LYS A 749 -17.35 2.58 -50.52
N SER A 750 -18.05 3.63 -50.61
CA SER A 750 -19.43 4.03 -50.27
C SER A 750 -20.50 2.93 -50.51
N ASP A 751 -21.56 2.84 -49.75
CA ASP A 751 -22.84 3.56 -49.84
C ASP A 751 -23.92 2.96 -48.95
N THR A 752 -24.65 3.85 -48.34
CA THR A 752 -26.10 3.95 -48.08
C THR A 752 -26.89 2.90 -47.32
N ASP A 753 -27.33 3.37 -46.14
CA ASP A 753 -28.76 3.63 -45.79
C ASP A 753 -29.64 2.48 -45.24
N THR A 754 -30.34 2.85 -44.23
CA THR A 754 -31.64 2.50 -43.67
C THR A 754 -31.68 1.70 -42.37
N SER A 755 -32.12 2.47 -41.37
CA SER A 755 -32.84 2.15 -40.15
C SER A 755 -33.49 0.76 -40.05
N LYS A 756 -33.23 0.03 -38.94
CA LYS A 756 -34.28 -0.52 -38.06
C LYS A 756 -33.68 -1.02 -36.74
N SER A 757 -34.35 -0.57 -35.70
CA SER A 757 -34.15 -1.06 -34.33
C SER A 757 -34.35 -2.57 -34.25
N ASP A 758 -33.34 -3.26 -33.68
CA ASP A 758 -33.60 -4.56 -33.09
C ASP A 758 -32.70 -4.77 -31.87
N LYS A 759 -33.38 -5.15 -30.79
CA LYS A 759 -32.79 -5.48 -29.53
C LYS A 759 -31.96 -6.75 -29.69
N THR A 760 -30.65 -6.60 -29.81
CA THR A 760 -29.78 -7.78 -29.76
C THR A 760 -29.31 -7.99 -28.32
N LYS A 761 -29.82 -9.01 -27.69
CA LYS A 761 -29.24 -9.62 -26.50
C LYS A 761 -27.77 -9.91 -26.78
N THR A 762 -26.89 -9.22 -26.06
CA THR A 762 -25.47 -9.59 -26.02
C THR A 762 -25.36 -10.89 -25.22
N THR A 763 -25.34 -12.00 -25.91
CA THR A 763 -24.85 -13.28 -25.36
C THR A 763 -23.33 -13.11 -25.23
N THR A 764 -22.85 -12.84 -24.04
CA THR A 764 -21.45 -13.05 -23.68
C THR A 764 -21.15 -14.54 -23.85
N SER A 765 -20.38 -14.88 -24.87
CA SER A 765 -19.79 -16.21 -24.99
C SER A 765 -18.72 -16.35 -23.89
N THR A 766 -19.03 -17.10 -22.87
CA THR A 766 -18.12 -17.44 -21.76
C THR A 766 -17.18 -18.59 -22.09
N GLY A 767 -16.78 -18.77 -23.34
CA GLY A 767 -15.84 -19.80 -23.78
C GLY A 767 -14.53 -19.16 -24.27
N ASN A 768 -13.38 -19.73 -23.86
CA ASN A 768 -12.02 -19.37 -24.25
C ASN A 768 -11.35 -18.22 -23.49
N GLN A 769 -11.62 -18.06 -22.19
CA GLN A 769 -10.82 -17.16 -21.35
C GLN A 769 -9.75 -17.93 -20.58
N VAL A 770 -8.57 -17.32 -20.45
CA VAL A 770 -7.48 -17.86 -19.63
C VAL A 770 -7.90 -17.83 -18.16
N TYR A 771 -7.91 -18.97 -17.50
CA TYR A 771 -8.19 -19.09 -16.08
C TYR A 771 -6.96 -19.44 -15.23
N VAL A 772 -5.89 -19.97 -15.86
CA VAL A 772 -4.61 -20.27 -15.22
C VAL A 772 -3.48 -19.93 -16.18
N GLN A 773 -2.41 -19.33 -15.67
CA GLN A 773 -1.14 -19.16 -16.36
C GLN A 773 0.01 -19.70 -15.52
N MET A 774 1.06 -20.19 -16.19
CA MET A 774 2.27 -20.68 -15.54
C MET A 774 3.51 -20.35 -16.40
N PRO A 775 4.49 -19.62 -15.88
CA PRO A 775 4.57 -19.10 -14.51
C PRO A 775 3.45 -18.12 -14.17
N SER A 776 3.17 -17.99 -12.88
CA SER A 776 2.19 -17.02 -12.39
C SER A 776 2.55 -15.58 -12.77
N ALA A 777 1.56 -14.71 -12.77
CA ALA A 777 1.76 -13.27 -13.02
C ALA A 777 2.82 -12.68 -12.09
N ASN A 778 3.62 -11.75 -12.62
CA ASN A 778 4.73 -11.06 -11.94
C ASN A 778 5.94 -11.92 -11.55
N VAL A 779 5.92 -13.23 -11.74
CA VAL A 779 7.12 -14.06 -11.60
C VAL A 779 8.18 -13.59 -12.59
N LYS A 780 9.40 -13.32 -12.09
CA LYS A 780 10.50 -12.84 -12.93
C LYS A 780 11.24 -14.00 -13.57
N VAL A 781 11.25 -14.06 -14.88
CA VAL A 781 11.92 -15.08 -15.67
C VAL A 781 12.70 -14.45 -16.83
N GLU A 782 13.55 -15.22 -17.48
CA GLU A 782 14.28 -14.76 -18.65
C GLU A 782 13.33 -14.51 -19.84
N SER A 783 13.64 -13.50 -20.64
CA SER A 783 12.96 -13.25 -21.92
C SER A 783 13.07 -14.52 -22.82
N GLY A 784 11.98 -14.87 -23.50
CA GLY A 784 11.86 -16.08 -24.30
C GLY A 784 11.40 -17.32 -23.51
N THR A 785 11.15 -17.22 -22.21
CA THR A 785 10.50 -18.29 -21.44
C THR A 785 9.10 -18.57 -21.99
N THR A 786 8.71 -19.86 -22.05
CA THR A 786 7.35 -20.25 -22.46
C THR A 786 6.38 -20.11 -21.28
N VAL A 787 5.35 -19.29 -21.45
CA VAL A 787 4.23 -19.19 -20.50
C VAL A 787 3.10 -20.09 -20.98
N ARG A 788 2.69 -21.05 -20.16
CA ARG A 788 1.54 -21.91 -20.44
C ARG A 788 0.29 -21.25 -19.89
N VAL A 789 -0.75 -21.18 -20.70
CA VAL A 789 -2.06 -20.69 -20.31
C VAL A 789 -3.11 -21.79 -20.54
N ARG A 790 -4.05 -21.93 -19.60
CA ARG A 790 -5.21 -22.80 -19.73
C ARG A 790 -6.45 -21.95 -19.94
N ILE A 791 -7.27 -22.36 -20.88
CA ILE A 791 -8.54 -21.71 -21.22
C ILE A 791 -9.71 -22.63 -20.87
N LYS A 792 -10.83 -22.00 -20.55
CA LYS A 792 -12.07 -22.69 -20.18
C LYS A 792 -13.23 -22.15 -20.98
#